data_9fcff034e98af31f03c8d137e7936a15
#
_entry.id   9fcff034e98af31f03c8d137e7936a15
#
_cell.length_a   1.000
_cell.length_b   1.000
_cell.length_c   1.000
_cell.angle_alpha   90.00
_cell.angle_beta   90.00
_cell.angle_gamma   90.00
#
_symmetry.space_group_name_H-M   'P 1'
#
loop_
_entity.id
_entity.type
_entity.pdbx_description
1 polymer ?
#
loop_
_entity_poly.entity_id
_entity_poly.type
_entity_poly.pdbx_seq_one_letter_code
_entity_poly.pdbx_strand_id
1 'polypeptide(L)'
;MTEKVKQSAAVTGSDEIDIGRLVGTVIEARWWVLGTTAIFALCAVIYTFFATPIYSADALVQIEQNAGNSLVQDINSALANKPPASDAEIQLIRSRLVLGKTVDDLDLDIAVTKNTFPLFGAGWERLMGRHNEMVKVTTFTRPETMSGQIFTLKVLGDKRYQLVSDGGFSAQGVVGQPLNKDGVTMRVEAIDARPDTEFTVSKFSTPGMINNLQNNLTVTETGKDTGVLSLTFTGEDRDQIRDILNSITRNYLQQDIARKSEEAGKSLAFLAKQLPEVRSRLDVAENKLNAFRQDKDSVDLPLEAKAVLDSMVNIDAQLNELTFKEAEISKLFTKAHPAYRTLLEKRKALEDEKAKLNGRVTAMPKTQQEIVRLTRDVESGQQVYMQLLNKQQELKITEASTVGDVRIVDPAITQPGVLKPKKALIILGSIILGLMLSIVGVLLRSLFNRGIESPQALEEHGISVYASIPLSEWQKARDSVKTIKGIKRYKQSQLLAVGNPTDLAIEAIRSLRTSLHFAMMQAQNNVLMLTGVSPSIGKTFVCANLAAVISQTHKRVLLIDCDMRKGYTHELLGTNNVDGLSDILAGKGEIASCAKPTAIANFDLIPRGQVPPNPSELLMSERFGELISWASSRYDLVLIDTPPILAVTDAAIVGCHVGTTLMVARYAVNTLKEVETSLSRFDQNGIQVKGVILNSIFRRATGYQDYGYYEYEYQSDSK
;
A
#
# COMPACT_ATOMS: atom_id res chain seq x y z
N MET A 1 10.96 -70.79 21.84
CA MET A 1 10.52 -69.66 22.67
C MET A 1 11.66 -68.70 22.82
N THR A 2 11.64 -67.62 22.03
CA THR A 2 12.39 -66.41 22.29
C THR A 2 11.69 -65.31 21.50
N GLU A 3 10.97 -64.46 22.22
CA GLU A 3 10.23 -63.28 21.75
C GLU A 3 11.20 -62.22 21.22
N LYS A 4 11.01 -61.84 20.00
CA LYS A 4 11.63 -60.61 19.43
C LYS A 4 10.79 -59.42 19.86
N VAL A 5 11.30 -58.64 20.79
CA VAL A 5 10.81 -57.33 21.15
C VAL A 5 11.03 -56.39 19.96
N LYS A 6 9.95 -55.99 19.32
CA LYS A 6 9.93 -54.84 18.37
C LYS A 6 9.98 -53.56 19.20
N GLN A 7 11.14 -52.95 19.31
CA GLN A 7 11.22 -51.55 19.71
C GLN A 7 10.78 -50.68 18.54
N SER A 8 9.57 -50.17 18.66
CA SER A 8 9.07 -49.05 17.85
C SER A 8 9.80 -47.80 18.31
N ALA A 9 10.80 -47.37 17.55
CA ALA A 9 11.36 -46.02 17.69
C ALA A 9 10.33 -45.03 17.16
N ALA A 10 9.70 -44.28 18.06
CA ALA A 10 8.89 -43.15 17.72
C ALA A 10 9.81 -42.08 17.07
N VAL A 11 9.65 -41.91 15.78
CA VAL A 11 10.27 -40.80 15.05
C VAL A 11 9.54 -39.52 15.49
N THR A 12 10.10 -38.83 16.46
CA THR A 12 9.78 -37.45 16.73
C THR A 12 10.44 -36.61 15.63
N GLY A 13 9.74 -36.44 14.51
CA GLY A 13 10.07 -35.44 13.54
C GLY A 13 9.87 -34.07 14.18
N SER A 14 10.96 -33.47 14.66
CA SER A 14 10.94 -32.05 14.96
C SER A 14 10.79 -31.30 13.63
N ASP A 15 9.61 -30.76 13.38
CA ASP A 15 9.37 -29.73 12.35
C ASP A 15 10.11 -28.43 12.76
N GLU A 16 11.41 -28.49 13.00
CA GLU A 16 12.23 -27.31 13.15
C GLU A 16 12.42 -26.69 11.78
N ILE A 17 11.78 -25.52 11.59
CA ILE A 17 11.97 -24.72 10.39
C ILE A 17 13.43 -24.28 10.33
N ASP A 18 14.23 -24.91 9.48
CA ASP A 18 15.63 -24.56 9.26
C ASP A 18 15.73 -23.17 8.60
N ILE A 19 15.93 -22.15 9.44
CA ILE A 19 16.08 -20.75 9.03
C ILE A 19 17.28 -20.60 8.08
N GLY A 20 18.36 -21.37 8.28
CA GLY A 20 19.55 -21.35 7.41
C GLY A 20 19.20 -21.76 5.98
N ARG A 21 18.37 -22.79 5.82
CA ARG A 21 17.87 -23.25 4.52
C ARG A 21 16.97 -22.21 3.84
N LEU A 22 16.08 -21.53 4.59
CA LEU A 22 15.24 -20.48 4.06
C LEU A 22 16.05 -19.28 3.55
N VAL A 23 17.03 -18.84 4.33
CA VAL A 23 17.96 -17.76 3.94
C VAL A 23 18.76 -18.16 2.70
N GLY A 24 19.25 -19.41 2.64
CA GLY A 24 19.97 -19.92 1.49
C GLY A 24 19.17 -19.87 0.18
N THR A 25 17.89 -20.29 0.22
CA THR A 25 17.04 -20.25 -0.98
C THR A 25 16.78 -18.81 -1.47
N VAL A 26 16.67 -17.86 -0.55
CA VAL A 26 16.51 -16.43 -0.89
C VAL A 26 17.81 -15.88 -1.51
N ILE A 27 18.97 -16.23 -0.97
CA ILE A 27 20.29 -15.80 -1.52
C ILE A 27 20.52 -16.38 -2.92
N GLU A 28 20.17 -17.65 -3.16
CA GLU A 28 20.23 -18.26 -4.49
C GLU A 28 19.33 -17.55 -5.50
N ALA A 29 18.14 -17.13 -5.07
CA ALA A 29 17.18 -16.40 -5.88
C ALA A 29 17.39 -14.88 -5.90
N ARG A 30 18.55 -14.35 -5.42
CA ARG A 30 18.83 -12.91 -5.26
C ARG A 30 18.50 -12.07 -6.49
N TRP A 31 18.81 -12.56 -7.69
CA TRP A 31 18.52 -11.85 -8.93
C TRP A 31 17.03 -11.77 -9.23
N TRP A 32 16.26 -12.78 -8.86
CA TRP A 32 14.81 -12.76 -8.92
C TRP A 32 14.22 -11.77 -7.91
N VAL A 33 14.71 -11.79 -6.68
CA VAL A 33 14.28 -10.86 -5.62
C VAL A 33 14.59 -9.42 -6.00
N LEU A 34 15.80 -9.15 -6.47
CA LEU A 34 16.21 -7.81 -6.94
C LEU A 34 15.40 -7.37 -8.17
N GLY A 35 15.19 -8.26 -9.14
CA GLY A 35 14.43 -7.96 -10.36
C GLY A 35 12.97 -7.61 -10.08
N THR A 36 12.28 -8.42 -9.27
CA THR A 36 10.88 -8.15 -8.90
C THR A 36 10.76 -6.87 -8.06
N THR A 37 11.65 -6.66 -7.08
CA THR A 37 11.69 -5.44 -6.27
C THR A 37 11.93 -4.20 -7.14
N ALA A 38 12.84 -4.29 -8.12
CA ALA A 38 13.10 -3.20 -9.07
C ALA A 38 11.87 -2.88 -9.94
N ILE A 39 11.10 -3.89 -10.35
CA ILE A 39 9.85 -3.68 -11.09
C ILE A 39 8.82 -2.92 -10.23
N PHE A 40 8.63 -3.30 -8.96
CA PHE A 40 7.73 -2.60 -8.04
C PHE A 40 8.17 -1.15 -7.83
N ALA A 41 9.47 -0.92 -7.63
CA ALA A 41 10.03 0.42 -7.49
C ALA A 41 9.81 1.26 -8.76
N LEU A 42 10.05 0.67 -9.95
CA LEU A 42 9.81 1.34 -11.23
C LEU A 42 8.34 1.70 -11.43
N CYS A 43 7.42 0.78 -11.13
CA CYS A 43 5.98 1.06 -11.18
C CYS A 43 5.58 2.21 -10.25
N ALA A 44 6.14 2.27 -9.04
CA ALA A 44 5.88 3.36 -8.09
C ALA A 44 6.45 4.70 -8.59
N VAL A 45 7.63 4.71 -9.18
CA VAL A 45 8.22 5.91 -9.81
C VAL A 45 7.34 6.39 -10.95
N ILE A 46 6.93 5.48 -11.84
CA ILE A 46 6.00 5.80 -12.93
C ILE A 46 4.70 6.38 -12.38
N TYR A 47 4.08 5.71 -11.40
CA TYR A 47 2.86 6.19 -10.75
C TYR A 47 3.04 7.60 -10.16
N THR A 48 4.09 7.84 -9.36
CA THR A 48 4.33 9.15 -8.73
C THR A 48 4.66 10.25 -9.72
N PHE A 49 5.13 9.89 -10.91
CA PHE A 49 5.40 10.83 -12.00
C PHE A 49 4.13 11.24 -12.74
N PHE A 50 3.21 10.29 -12.95
CA PHE A 50 1.94 10.53 -13.66
C PHE A 50 0.80 10.99 -12.74
N ALA A 51 0.87 10.74 -11.42
CA ALA A 51 -0.15 11.18 -10.47
C ALA A 51 -0.29 12.71 -10.44
N THR A 52 -1.52 13.21 -10.30
CA THR A 52 -1.81 14.63 -10.21
C THR A 52 -1.27 15.20 -8.89
N PRO A 53 -0.46 16.26 -8.92
CA PRO A 53 0.02 16.92 -7.71
C PRO A 53 -1.13 17.66 -7.03
N ILE A 54 -1.29 17.46 -5.73
CA ILE A 54 -2.22 18.20 -4.89
C ILE A 54 -1.40 19.17 -4.06
N TYR A 55 -1.82 20.45 -4.10
CA TYR A 55 -1.24 21.54 -3.35
C TYR A 55 -2.12 21.91 -2.16
N SER A 56 -1.59 22.70 -1.24
CA SER A 56 -2.35 23.31 -0.15
C SER A 56 -2.16 24.81 -0.14
N ALA A 57 -3.23 25.53 0.17
CA ALA A 57 -3.19 26.94 0.55
C ALA A 57 -3.58 27.03 2.01
N ASP A 58 -2.95 27.93 2.74
CA ASP A 58 -3.23 28.23 4.14
C ASP A 58 -3.51 29.72 4.34
N ALA A 59 -4.40 30.01 5.31
CA ALA A 59 -4.75 31.34 5.75
C ALA A 59 -4.92 31.33 7.27
N LEU A 60 -4.66 32.48 7.91
CA LEU A 60 -4.81 32.66 9.34
C LEU A 60 -5.85 33.72 9.63
N VAL A 61 -6.82 33.35 10.48
CA VAL A 61 -7.90 34.22 10.92
C VAL A 61 -7.91 34.26 12.43
N GLN A 62 -7.90 35.47 13.01
CA GLN A 62 -8.00 35.69 14.44
C GLN A 62 -9.41 36.15 14.80
N ILE A 63 -9.97 35.56 15.84
CA ILE A 63 -11.22 35.98 16.44
C ILE A 63 -10.85 36.82 17.67
N GLU A 64 -11.17 38.12 17.62
CA GLU A 64 -10.94 39.04 18.72
C GLU A 64 -12.06 38.84 19.76
N GLN A 65 -11.70 38.39 20.95
CA GLN A 65 -12.64 38.36 22.07
C GLN A 65 -12.77 39.78 22.63
N ASN A 66 -13.89 40.46 22.37
CA ASN A 66 -14.13 41.79 22.94
C ASN A 66 -14.13 41.72 24.48
N ALA A 67 -13.18 42.38 25.12
CA ALA A 67 -13.01 42.48 26.56
C ALA A 67 -14.17 43.23 27.25
N GLY A 68 -15.18 43.67 26.54
CA GLY A 68 -16.29 44.47 27.04
C GLY A 68 -17.28 43.73 27.97
N ASN A 69 -17.26 42.41 28.03
CA ASN A 69 -18.14 41.60 28.90
C ASN A 69 -17.38 40.71 29.86
N SER A 70 -16.30 41.22 30.48
CA SER A 70 -15.41 40.48 31.35
C SER A 70 -16.11 39.75 32.51
N LEU A 71 -17.17 40.34 33.11
CA LEU A 71 -17.87 39.75 34.24
C LEU A 71 -18.71 38.51 33.90
N VAL A 72 -19.27 38.43 32.70
CA VAL A 72 -19.99 37.23 32.24
C VAL A 72 -19.02 36.17 31.79
N GLN A 73 -17.86 36.58 31.26
CA GLN A 73 -16.80 35.71 30.80
C GLN A 73 -16.04 35.09 32.00
N ASP A 74 -15.80 35.83 33.08
CA ASP A 74 -15.19 35.32 34.30
C ASP A 74 -16.09 34.30 35.02
N ILE A 75 -17.42 34.48 34.95
CA ILE A 75 -18.39 33.52 35.52
C ILE A 75 -18.49 32.27 34.61
N ASN A 76 -18.38 32.42 33.29
CA ASN A 76 -18.43 31.30 32.34
C ASN A 76 -17.09 30.50 32.31
N SER A 77 -15.96 31.12 32.54
CA SER A 77 -14.65 30.44 32.64
C SER A 77 -14.52 29.57 33.88
N ALA A 78 -15.26 29.90 34.94
CA ALA A 78 -15.34 29.07 36.15
C ALA A 78 -16.23 27.83 36.01
N LEU A 79 -17.02 27.73 34.96
CA LEU A 79 -17.94 26.61 34.65
C LEU A 79 -17.35 25.81 33.48
N ALA A 80 -16.53 24.83 33.79
CA ALA A 80 -15.69 24.03 32.89
C ALA A 80 -16.42 23.12 31.85
N ASN A 81 -17.48 23.57 31.16
CA ASN A 81 -18.19 22.75 30.18
C ASN A 81 -18.79 23.54 29.00
N LYS A 82 -18.16 24.61 28.55
CA LYS A 82 -18.57 25.23 27.29
C LYS A 82 -17.62 24.79 26.17
N PRO A 83 -18.12 24.31 25.00
CA PRO A 83 -17.25 24.12 23.86
C PRO A 83 -16.52 25.45 23.59
N PRO A 84 -15.24 25.41 23.21
CA PRO A 84 -14.48 26.61 22.89
C PRO A 84 -15.25 27.49 21.92
N ALA A 85 -15.21 28.80 22.07
CA ALA A 85 -15.89 29.73 21.15
C ALA A 85 -15.46 29.50 19.69
N SER A 86 -14.22 29.04 19.50
CA SER A 86 -13.64 28.63 18.24
C SER A 86 -14.39 27.49 17.53
N ASP A 87 -15.00 26.53 18.25
CA ASP A 87 -15.75 25.43 17.62
C ASP A 87 -17.01 25.91 16.89
N ALA A 88 -17.69 26.90 17.46
CA ALA A 88 -18.85 27.52 16.82
C ALA A 88 -18.46 28.27 15.54
N GLU A 89 -17.37 29.03 15.60
CA GLU A 89 -16.87 29.79 14.46
C GLU A 89 -16.32 28.89 13.34
N ILE A 90 -15.69 27.76 13.69
CA ILE A 90 -15.29 26.71 12.71
C ILE A 90 -16.53 26.22 11.93
N GLN A 91 -17.67 25.98 12.60
CA GLN A 91 -18.90 25.57 11.94
C GLN A 91 -19.50 26.68 11.07
N LEU A 92 -19.38 27.94 11.49
CA LEU A 92 -19.81 29.08 10.69
C LEU A 92 -19.01 29.25 9.39
N ILE A 93 -17.69 29.13 9.45
CA ILE A 93 -16.81 29.14 8.27
C ILE A 93 -17.18 28.02 7.29
N ARG A 94 -17.51 26.84 7.80
CA ARG A 94 -17.94 25.67 7.01
C ARG A 94 -19.43 25.69 6.63
N SER A 95 -20.16 26.72 6.99
CA SER A 95 -21.60 26.83 6.74
C SER A 95 -21.92 26.97 5.24
N ARG A 96 -23.15 26.57 4.90
CA ARG A 96 -23.66 26.75 3.53
C ARG A 96 -23.76 28.21 3.11
N LEU A 97 -23.87 29.13 4.05
CA LEU A 97 -23.97 30.56 3.77
C LEU A 97 -22.62 31.07 3.24
N VAL A 98 -21.52 30.79 3.94
CA VAL A 98 -20.17 31.24 3.56
C VAL A 98 -19.70 30.51 2.29
N LEU A 99 -19.80 29.18 2.28
CA LEU A 99 -19.34 28.37 1.16
C LEU A 99 -20.19 28.53 -0.08
N GLY A 100 -21.53 28.69 0.09
CA GLY A 100 -22.43 28.94 -1.04
C GLY A 100 -22.14 30.26 -1.72
N LYS A 101 -21.93 31.33 -0.93
CA LYS A 101 -21.50 32.62 -1.48
C LYS A 101 -20.14 32.53 -2.19
N THR A 102 -19.22 31.73 -1.67
CA THR A 102 -17.92 31.49 -2.34
C THR A 102 -18.11 30.75 -3.67
N VAL A 103 -19.04 29.79 -3.75
CA VAL A 103 -19.39 29.11 -5.02
C VAL A 103 -19.91 30.12 -6.04
N ASP A 104 -20.80 31.01 -5.59
CA ASP A 104 -21.42 32.03 -6.47
C ASP A 104 -20.41 33.12 -6.91
N ASP A 105 -19.53 33.57 -5.99
CA ASP A 105 -18.55 34.63 -6.27
C ASP A 105 -17.46 34.19 -7.28
N LEU A 106 -17.15 32.90 -7.32
CA LEU A 106 -16.08 32.33 -8.15
C LEU A 106 -16.59 31.40 -9.26
N ASP A 107 -17.90 31.33 -9.48
CA ASP A 107 -18.55 30.45 -10.47
C ASP A 107 -18.09 28.98 -10.37
N LEU A 108 -17.87 28.47 -9.15
CA LEU A 108 -17.30 27.13 -8.93
C LEU A 108 -18.27 26.00 -9.31
N ASP A 109 -19.52 26.29 -9.53
CA ASP A 109 -20.51 25.32 -10.01
C ASP A 109 -20.30 24.92 -11.47
N ILE A 110 -19.42 25.63 -12.20
CA ILE A 110 -19.03 25.34 -13.57
C ILE A 110 -17.62 24.74 -13.57
N ALA A 111 -17.50 23.45 -13.87
CA ALA A 111 -16.20 22.81 -14.05
C ALA A 111 -15.90 22.62 -15.54
N VAL A 112 -14.72 23.05 -15.94
CA VAL A 112 -14.16 22.85 -17.28
C VAL A 112 -12.92 22.00 -17.14
N THR A 113 -12.99 20.74 -17.62
CA THR A 113 -11.89 19.81 -17.56
C THR A 113 -11.43 19.41 -18.94
N LYS A 114 -10.13 19.44 -19.20
CA LYS A 114 -9.56 19.00 -20.47
C LYS A 114 -9.73 17.50 -20.64
N ASN A 115 -10.20 17.05 -21.81
CA ASN A 115 -10.30 15.64 -22.13
C ASN A 115 -8.91 15.05 -22.37
N THR A 116 -8.46 14.18 -21.47
CA THR A 116 -7.17 13.51 -21.55
C THR A 116 -7.36 12.00 -21.52
N PHE A 117 -6.37 11.26 -22.03
CA PHE A 117 -6.43 9.79 -21.98
C PHE A 117 -6.50 9.30 -20.52
N PRO A 118 -7.38 8.33 -20.20
CA PRO A 118 -7.54 7.83 -18.83
C PRO A 118 -6.22 7.34 -18.22
N LEU A 119 -6.00 7.56 -16.92
CA LEU A 119 -4.88 7.15 -16.08
C LEU A 119 -3.53 7.85 -16.35
N PHE A 120 -3.10 8.03 -17.61
CA PHE A 120 -1.77 8.57 -17.90
C PHE A 120 -1.80 9.91 -18.65
N GLY A 121 -2.94 10.30 -19.20
CA GLY A 121 -3.07 11.44 -20.09
C GLY A 121 -2.68 12.76 -19.43
N ALA A 122 -3.19 13.04 -18.25
CA ALA A 122 -2.86 14.27 -17.51
C ALA A 122 -1.37 14.37 -17.15
N GLY A 123 -0.74 13.25 -16.79
CA GLY A 123 0.69 13.18 -16.53
C GLY A 123 1.53 13.34 -17.79
N TRP A 124 1.10 12.73 -18.89
CA TRP A 124 1.76 12.85 -20.19
C TRP A 124 1.72 14.28 -20.74
N GLU A 125 0.56 14.95 -20.59
CA GLU A 125 0.42 16.35 -21.00
C GLU A 125 1.30 17.30 -20.20
N ARG A 126 1.46 17.06 -18.90
CA ARG A 126 2.41 17.79 -18.06
C ARG A 126 3.84 17.60 -18.56
N LEU A 127 4.24 16.38 -18.93
CA LEU A 127 5.56 16.09 -19.48
C LEU A 127 5.80 16.84 -20.80
N MET A 128 4.77 16.94 -21.63
CA MET A 128 4.82 17.65 -22.93
C MET A 128 4.66 19.16 -22.81
N GLY A 129 4.53 19.72 -21.58
CA GLY A 129 4.32 21.16 -21.36
C GLY A 129 2.96 21.66 -21.81
N ARG A 130 1.95 20.79 -21.95
CA ARG A 130 0.60 21.09 -22.44
C ARG A 130 -0.45 21.26 -21.34
N HIS A 131 -0.03 21.29 -20.10
CA HIS A 131 -0.93 21.34 -18.93
C HIS A 131 -1.57 22.71 -18.68
N ASN A 132 -1.08 23.79 -19.31
CA ASN A 132 -1.57 25.14 -19.12
C ASN A 132 -2.73 25.51 -20.08
N GLU A 133 -3.18 24.56 -20.93
CA GLU A 133 -4.32 24.82 -21.78
C GLU A 133 -5.61 24.90 -20.95
N MET A 134 -6.27 26.04 -20.96
CA MET A 134 -7.46 26.32 -20.16
C MET A 134 -8.54 27.06 -20.96
N VAL A 135 -9.77 26.86 -20.55
CA VAL A 135 -10.93 27.61 -21.04
C VAL A 135 -11.67 28.17 -19.83
N LYS A 136 -11.85 29.49 -19.79
CA LYS A 136 -12.59 30.16 -18.72
C LYS A 136 -14.03 30.40 -19.16
N VAL A 137 -14.97 29.73 -18.47
CA VAL A 137 -16.42 29.85 -18.68
C VAL A 137 -17.01 30.56 -17.47
N THR A 138 -17.69 31.71 -17.69
CA THR A 138 -18.29 32.52 -16.62
C THR A 138 -19.78 32.27 -16.46
N THR A 139 -20.45 31.78 -17.49
CA THR A 139 -21.87 31.46 -17.40
C THR A 139 -22.13 30.16 -18.16
N PHE A 140 -22.79 29.21 -17.51
CA PHE A 140 -23.29 27.99 -18.14
C PHE A 140 -24.62 27.62 -17.52
N THR A 141 -25.70 27.74 -18.31
CA THR A 141 -27.03 27.27 -17.89
C THR A 141 -27.56 26.31 -18.91
N ARG A 142 -28.32 25.36 -18.47
CA ARG A 142 -28.96 24.32 -19.30
C ARG A 142 -30.39 24.06 -18.83
N PRO A 143 -31.29 23.68 -19.73
CA PRO A 143 -32.63 23.22 -19.35
C PRO A 143 -32.59 21.95 -18.50
N GLU A 144 -33.56 21.73 -17.66
CA GLU A 144 -33.68 20.50 -16.86
C GLU A 144 -33.77 19.23 -17.73
N THR A 145 -34.35 19.36 -18.92
CA THR A 145 -34.45 18.26 -19.91
C THR A 145 -33.06 17.75 -20.39
N MET A 146 -32.03 18.57 -20.26
CA MET A 146 -30.63 18.24 -20.59
C MET A 146 -29.81 17.97 -19.32
N SER A 147 -30.45 17.78 -18.18
CA SER A 147 -29.76 17.45 -16.95
C SER A 147 -29.14 16.05 -17.06
N GLY A 148 -27.84 15.95 -16.78
CA GLY A 148 -27.07 14.70 -16.91
C GLY A 148 -26.34 14.51 -18.25
N GLN A 149 -26.59 15.35 -19.26
CA GLN A 149 -25.80 15.31 -20.49
C GLN A 149 -24.39 15.88 -20.28
N ILE A 150 -23.42 15.27 -20.93
CA ILE A 150 -22.03 15.73 -20.96
C ILE A 150 -21.90 16.70 -22.13
N PHE A 151 -21.41 17.89 -21.83
CA PHE A 151 -21.13 18.91 -22.83
C PHE A 151 -19.64 18.95 -23.12
N THR A 152 -19.25 18.82 -24.39
CA THR A 152 -17.87 18.91 -24.84
C THR A 152 -17.69 20.20 -25.64
N LEU A 153 -16.76 21.05 -25.19
CA LEU A 153 -16.34 22.25 -25.88
C LEU A 153 -15.09 21.91 -26.70
N LYS A 154 -15.21 22.02 -28.01
CA LYS A 154 -14.10 21.88 -28.96
C LYS A 154 -13.61 23.23 -29.44
N VAL A 155 -12.31 23.48 -29.30
CA VAL A 155 -11.68 24.72 -29.76
C VAL A 155 -11.48 24.64 -31.27
N LEU A 156 -12.03 25.63 -32.03
CA LEU A 156 -11.91 25.68 -33.48
C LEU A 156 -10.79 26.57 -33.99
N GLY A 157 -10.17 27.39 -33.09
CA GLY A 157 -9.24 28.47 -33.47
C GLY A 157 -9.95 29.79 -33.73
N ASP A 158 -9.18 30.86 -33.90
CA ASP A 158 -9.70 32.22 -34.18
C ASP A 158 -10.74 32.71 -33.16
N LYS A 159 -10.56 32.39 -31.88
CA LYS A 159 -11.51 32.71 -30.79
C LYS A 159 -12.90 32.13 -30.99
N ARG A 160 -13.02 31.03 -31.76
CA ARG A 160 -14.27 30.28 -31.95
C ARG A 160 -14.21 28.93 -31.30
N TYR A 161 -15.34 28.48 -30.80
CA TYR A 161 -15.49 27.15 -30.23
C TYR A 161 -16.80 26.53 -30.65
N GLN A 162 -16.87 25.21 -30.59
CA GLN A 162 -18.08 24.42 -30.79
C GLN A 162 -18.44 23.73 -29.49
N LEU A 163 -19.68 23.86 -29.06
CA LEU A 163 -20.24 23.13 -27.91
C LEU A 163 -21.11 21.99 -28.44
N VAL A 164 -20.81 20.77 -28.05
CA VAL A 164 -21.54 19.58 -28.46
C VAL A 164 -21.98 18.82 -27.22
N SER A 165 -23.17 18.23 -27.21
CA SER A 165 -23.56 17.27 -26.17
C SER A 165 -23.76 15.88 -26.72
N ASP A 166 -23.64 14.87 -25.88
CA ASP A 166 -23.95 13.47 -26.19
C ASP A 166 -25.44 13.25 -26.54
N GLY A 167 -26.32 14.20 -26.16
CA GLY A 167 -27.73 14.23 -26.53
C GLY A 167 -28.02 14.85 -27.92
N GLY A 168 -27.00 15.14 -28.74
CA GLY A 168 -27.18 15.66 -30.10
C GLY A 168 -27.23 17.20 -30.22
N PHE A 169 -27.07 17.94 -29.13
CA PHE A 169 -26.94 19.41 -29.20
C PHE A 169 -25.62 19.80 -29.84
N SER A 170 -25.64 20.79 -30.76
CA SER A 170 -24.43 21.38 -31.34
C SER A 170 -24.64 22.87 -31.61
N ALA A 171 -23.73 23.70 -31.13
CA ALA A 171 -23.74 25.14 -31.35
C ALA A 171 -22.30 25.66 -31.45
N GLN A 172 -22.11 26.71 -32.27
CA GLN A 172 -20.84 27.44 -32.35
C GLN A 172 -20.94 28.76 -31.65
N GLY A 173 -19.90 29.13 -30.91
CA GLY A 173 -19.80 30.39 -30.18
C GLY A 173 -18.49 31.09 -30.43
N VAL A 174 -18.45 32.36 -30.04
CA VAL A 174 -17.28 33.24 -30.13
C VAL A 174 -16.90 33.68 -28.72
N VAL A 175 -15.62 33.70 -28.41
CA VAL A 175 -15.09 34.14 -27.10
C VAL A 175 -15.54 35.59 -26.82
N GLY A 176 -16.00 35.83 -25.60
CA GLY A 176 -16.53 37.12 -25.14
C GLY A 176 -18.02 37.34 -25.44
N GLN A 177 -18.64 36.57 -26.35
CA GLN A 177 -20.06 36.68 -26.67
C GLN A 177 -20.89 35.56 -26.00
N PRO A 178 -22.13 35.88 -25.55
CA PRO A 178 -23.00 34.85 -25.01
C PRO A 178 -23.53 33.96 -26.14
N LEU A 179 -23.33 32.65 -26.03
CA LEU A 179 -24.03 31.64 -26.83
C LEU A 179 -25.38 31.38 -26.21
N ASN A 180 -26.46 31.49 -27.02
CA ASN A 180 -27.81 31.13 -26.59
C ASN A 180 -28.50 30.33 -27.69
N LYS A 181 -28.72 29.03 -27.42
CA LYS A 181 -29.41 28.13 -28.34
C LYS A 181 -30.11 27.01 -27.56
N ASP A 182 -31.35 26.73 -27.95
CA ASP A 182 -32.17 25.64 -27.36
C ASP A 182 -32.25 25.64 -25.82
N GLY A 183 -32.24 26.86 -25.21
CA GLY A 183 -32.24 27.05 -23.75
C GLY A 183 -30.89 26.83 -23.07
N VAL A 184 -29.84 26.48 -23.81
CA VAL A 184 -28.46 26.41 -23.30
C VAL A 184 -27.86 27.81 -23.48
N THR A 185 -27.40 28.43 -22.37
CA THR A 185 -26.68 29.67 -22.39
C THR A 185 -25.27 29.44 -21.88
N MET A 186 -24.26 29.87 -22.63
CA MET A 186 -22.85 29.79 -22.24
C MET A 186 -22.08 31.03 -22.64
N ARG A 187 -21.23 31.53 -21.75
CA ARG A 187 -20.28 32.58 -22.05
C ARG A 187 -18.85 32.12 -21.72
N VAL A 188 -18.04 32.10 -22.76
CA VAL A 188 -16.60 31.81 -22.66
C VAL A 188 -15.88 33.16 -22.62
N GLU A 189 -15.15 33.42 -21.55
CA GLU A 189 -14.39 34.66 -21.36
C GLU A 189 -13.02 34.62 -22.07
N ALA A 190 -12.31 33.48 -21.92
CA ALA A 190 -11.00 33.28 -22.51
C ALA A 190 -10.79 31.81 -22.92
N ILE A 191 -10.05 31.64 -24.00
CA ILE A 191 -9.54 30.31 -24.44
C ILE A 191 -8.04 30.45 -24.63
N ASP A 192 -7.28 29.71 -23.87
CA ASP A 192 -5.83 29.51 -24.03
C ASP A 192 -5.57 28.02 -24.28
N ALA A 193 -5.90 27.60 -25.50
CA ALA A 193 -5.75 26.22 -25.93
C ALA A 193 -5.60 26.15 -27.46
N ARG A 194 -4.96 25.09 -27.94
CA ARG A 194 -4.78 24.87 -29.38
C ARG A 194 -6.09 24.48 -30.05
N PRO A 195 -6.16 24.72 -31.36
CA PRO A 195 -7.25 24.19 -32.16
C PRO A 195 -7.36 22.67 -31.99
N ASP A 196 -8.59 22.14 -32.08
CA ASP A 196 -8.96 20.73 -31.87
C ASP A 196 -8.80 20.21 -30.43
N THR A 197 -8.42 21.04 -29.43
CA THR A 197 -8.46 20.62 -28.03
C THR A 197 -9.91 20.57 -27.56
N GLU A 198 -10.24 19.49 -26.81
CA GLU A 198 -11.57 19.23 -26.30
C GLU A 198 -11.61 19.37 -24.77
N PHE A 199 -12.63 20.05 -24.27
CA PHE A 199 -12.90 20.23 -22.84
C PHE A 199 -14.30 19.75 -22.50
N THR A 200 -14.42 19.00 -21.41
CA THR A 200 -15.73 18.68 -20.83
C THR A 200 -16.19 19.83 -19.94
N VAL A 201 -17.37 20.36 -20.23
CA VAL A 201 -18.03 21.40 -19.44
C VAL A 201 -19.16 20.75 -18.63
N SER A 202 -19.05 20.84 -17.31
CA SER A 202 -20.01 20.27 -16.39
C SER A 202 -20.56 21.35 -15.46
N LYS A 203 -21.86 21.31 -15.20
CA LYS A 203 -22.49 22.16 -14.17
C LYS A 203 -22.89 21.30 -12.99
N PHE A 204 -22.31 21.60 -11.84
CA PHE A 204 -22.63 20.94 -10.58
C PHE A 204 -23.78 21.64 -9.86
N SER A 205 -24.49 20.93 -9.01
CA SER A 205 -25.43 21.56 -8.10
C SER A 205 -24.67 22.31 -6.99
N THR A 206 -25.15 23.48 -6.62
CA THR A 206 -24.56 24.27 -5.52
C THR A 206 -24.37 23.43 -4.24
N PRO A 207 -25.34 22.60 -3.78
CA PRO A 207 -25.10 21.71 -2.63
C PRO A 207 -23.96 20.70 -2.83
N GLY A 208 -23.82 20.17 -4.05
CA GLY A 208 -22.73 19.24 -4.38
C GLY A 208 -21.37 19.93 -4.31
N MET A 209 -21.27 21.16 -4.81
CA MET A 209 -20.04 21.93 -4.75
C MET A 209 -19.70 22.37 -3.32
N ILE A 210 -20.70 22.76 -2.52
CA ILE A 210 -20.49 23.06 -1.09
C ILE A 210 -19.90 21.82 -0.36
N ASN A 211 -20.41 20.63 -0.60
CA ASN A 211 -19.85 19.42 -0.02
C ASN A 211 -18.40 19.16 -0.48
N ASN A 212 -18.12 19.45 -1.74
CA ASN A 212 -16.73 19.36 -2.24
C ASN A 212 -15.80 20.34 -1.51
N LEU A 213 -16.23 21.61 -1.37
CA LEU A 213 -15.48 22.62 -0.62
C LEU A 213 -15.27 22.18 0.84
N GLN A 214 -16.31 21.64 1.51
CA GLN A 214 -16.23 21.16 2.89
C GLN A 214 -15.22 20.02 3.06
N ASN A 215 -15.13 19.12 2.09
CA ASN A 215 -14.20 17.99 2.14
C ASN A 215 -12.73 18.41 1.93
N ASN A 216 -12.50 19.46 1.18
CA ASN A 216 -11.17 19.98 0.90
C ASN A 216 -10.73 21.11 1.86
N LEU A 217 -11.67 21.64 2.66
CA LEU A 217 -11.42 22.68 3.66
C LEU A 217 -11.22 22.06 5.04
N THR A 218 -10.06 22.29 5.60
CA THR A 218 -9.73 21.95 6.99
C THR A 218 -9.59 23.27 7.77
N VAL A 219 -10.33 23.39 8.88
CA VAL A 219 -10.25 24.52 9.79
C VAL A 219 -9.89 23.99 11.16
N THR A 220 -8.81 24.50 11.73
CA THR A 220 -8.29 24.07 13.05
C THR A 220 -7.86 25.27 13.86
N GLU A 221 -8.04 25.22 15.18
CA GLU A 221 -7.51 26.22 16.07
C GLU A 221 -6.01 26.02 16.30
N THR A 222 -5.23 27.10 16.17
CA THR A 222 -3.79 27.09 16.38
C THR A 222 -3.48 27.35 17.87
N GLY A 223 -3.30 26.29 18.64
CA GLY A 223 -3.16 26.37 20.11
C GLY A 223 -4.51 26.17 20.81
N LYS A 224 -4.49 26.11 22.14
CA LYS A 224 -5.70 25.90 22.93
C LYS A 224 -6.26 27.25 23.39
N ASP A 225 -7.52 27.51 23.07
CA ASP A 225 -8.24 28.73 23.47
C ASP A 225 -7.57 30.04 23.02
N THR A 226 -6.86 30.03 21.88
CA THR A 226 -6.15 31.20 21.35
C THR A 226 -7.04 32.11 20.50
N GLY A 227 -8.16 31.59 20.02
CA GLY A 227 -9.01 32.26 19.04
C GLY A 227 -8.37 32.44 17.66
N VAL A 228 -7.21 31.78 17.40
CA VAL A 228 -6.54 31.84 16.08
C VAL A 228 -6.88 30.57 15.31
N LEU A 229 -7.57 30.75 14.20
CA LEU A 229 -7.95 29.67 13.30
C LEU A 229 -7.01 29.59 12.09
N SER A 230 -6.47 28.39 11.87
CA SER A 230 -5.75 28.04 10.65
C SER A 230 -6.71 27.37 9.68
N LEU A 231 -6.86 27.96 8.52
CA LEU A 231 -7.67 27.41 7.43
C LEU A 231 -6.72 26.84 6.38
N THR A 232 -6.95 25.60 5.98
CA THR A 232 -6.18 24.93 4.92
C THR A 232 -7.12 24.42 3.86
N PHE A 233 -6.85 24.75 2.61
CA PHE A 233 -7.61 24.26 1.46
C PHE A 233 -6.70 23.50 0.51
N THR A 234 -7.16 22.33 0.02
CA THR A 234 -6.36 21.46 -0.86
C THR A 234 -6.98 21.33 -2.23
N GLY A 235 -6.13 21.29 -3.29
CA GLY A 235 -6.59 21.13 -4.67
C GLY A 235 -5.43 21.01 -5.65
N GLU A 236 -5.77 20.86 -6.93
CA GLU A 236 -4.80 20.62 -8.00
C GLU A 236 -4.19 21.91 -8.55
N ASP A 237 -4.97 23.01 -8.58
CA ASP A 237 -4.56 24.31 -9.09
C ASP A 237 -4.20 25.26 -7.96
N ARG A 238 -2.98 25.79 -8.00
CA ARG A 238 -2.42 26.68 -6.97
C ARG A 238 -3.14 28.02 -6.85
N ASP A 239 -3.51 28.59 -7.97
CA ASP A 239 -4.16 29.89 -7.99
C ASP A 239 -5.62 29.76 -7.58
N GLN A 240 -6.29 28.74 -8.07
CA GLN A 240 -7.68 28.44 -7.71
C GLN A 240 -7.86 28.20 -6.21
N ILE A 241 -7.01 27.37 -5.58
CA ILE A 241 -7.11 27.10 -4.13
C ILE A 241 -6.86 28.34 -3.28
N ARG A 242 -5.91 29.20 -3.69
CA ARG A 242 -5.67 30.49 -3.05
C ARG A 242 -6.89 31.40 -3.14
N ASP A 243 -7.48 31.51 -4.32
CA ASP A 243 -8.61 32.40 -4.59
C ASP A 243 -9.87 31.90 -3.86
N ILE A 244 -10.11 30.60 -3.82
CA ILE A 244 -11.20 29.97 -3.03
C ILE A 244 -11.01 30.30 -1.55
N LEU A 245 -9.83 30.08 -0.99
CA LEU A 245 -9.59 30.29 0.43
C LEU A 245 -9.69 31.79 0.80
N ASN A 246 -9.20 32.68 -0.07
CA ASN A 246 -9.38 34.14 0.09
C ASN A 246 -10.86 34.55 0.00
N SER A 247 -11.64 33.94 -0.87
CA SER A 247 -13.08 34.19 -0.94
C SER A 247 -13.79 33.70 0.32
N ILE A 248 -13.46 32.50 0.81
CA ILE A 248 -14.02 31.97 2.07
C ILE A 248 -13.74 32.90 3.25
N THR A 249 -12.48 33.32 3.43
CA THR A 249 -12.11 34.21 4.54
C THR A 249 -12.76 35.57 4.44
N ARG A 250 -12.88 36.12 3.22
CA ARG A 250 -13.58 37.39 2.97
C ARG A 250 -15.09 37.29 3.22
N ASN A 251 -15.71 36.23 2.74
CA ASN A 251 -17.15 35.99 2.92
C ASN A 251 -17.50 35.76 4.39
N TYR A 252 -16.63 35.06 5.12
CA TYR A 252 -16.77 34.89 6.56
C TYR A 252 -16.66 36.24 7.29
N LEU A 253 -15.65 37.07 6.98
CA LEU A 253 -15.51 38.41 7.54
C LEU A 253 -16.73 39.30 7.25
N GLN A 254 -17.22 39.30 6.00
CA GLN A 254 -18.42 40.06 5.64
C GLN A 254 -19.67 39.60 6.40
N GLN A 255 -19.83 38.30 6.60
CA GLN A 255 -20.92 37.72 7.37
C GLN A 255 -20.86 38.15 8.84
N ASP A 256 -19.66 38.14 9.44
CA ASP A 256 -19.50 38.56 10.84
C ASP A 256 -19.84 40.05 11.01
N ILE A 257 -19.35 40.91 10.12
CA ILE A 257 -19.71 42.33 10.11
C ILE A 257 -21.21 42.52 9.95
N ALA A 258 -21.86 41.83 9.00
CA ALA A 258 -23.29 41.92 8.77
C ALA A 258 -24.11 41.47 9.98
N ARG A 259 -23.72 40.38 10.63
CA ARG A 259 -24.33 39.87 11.87
C ARG A 259 -24.27 40.90 12.99
N LYS A 260 -23.09 41.46 13.24
CA LYS A 260 -22.91 42.51 14.27
C LYS A 260 -23.72 43.76 13.99
N SER A 261 -23.71 44.22 12.77
CA SER A 261 -24.51 45.37 12.37
C SER A 261 -26.00 45.14 12.57
N GLU A 262 -26.52 43.94 12.22
CA GLU A 262 -27.93 43.58 12.45
C GLU A 262 -28.26 43.50 13.92
N GLU A 263 -27.41 42.95 14.77
CA GLU A 263 -27.58 42.86 16.24
C GLU A 263 -27.59 44.26 16.86
N ALA A 264 -26.64 45.12 16.44
CA ALA A 264 -26.61 46.53 16.86
C ALA A 264 -27.86 47.29 16.42
N GLY A 265 -28.33 47.10 15.19
CA GLY A 265 -29.54 47.73 14.68
C GLY A 265 -30.79 47.34 15.46
N LYS A 266 -30.94 46.03 15.82
CA LYS A 266 -32.05 45.54 16.67
C LYS A 266 -32.01 46.20 18.06
N SER A 267 -30.82 46.30 18.65
CA SER A 267 -30.60 46.92 19.95
C SER A 267 -30.91 48.44 19.91
N LEU A 268 -30.49 49.13 18.82
CA LEU A 268 -30.81 50.54 18.61
C LEU A 268 -32.32 50.79 18.46
N ALA A 269 -33.05 49.93 17.73
CA ALA A 269 -34.51 50.02 17.60
C ALA A 269 -35.20 49.89 18.95
N PHE A 270 -34.70 49.02 19.83
CA PHE A 270 -35.20 48.91 21.20
C PHE A 270 -34.94 50.18 22.02
N LEU A 271 -33.69 50.71 21.98
CA LEU A 271 -33.30 51.92 22.67
C LEU A 271 -34.06 53.17 22.18
N ALA A 272 -34.32 53.26 20.88
CA ALA A 272 -35.09 54.34 20.29
C ALA A 272 -36.52 54.41 20.85
N LYS A 273 -37.07 53.25 21.25
CA LYS A 273 -38.40 53.18 21.92
C LYS A 273 -38.31 53.51 23.41
N GLN A 274 -37.26 53.10 24.10
CA GLN A 274 -37.12 53.27 25.57
C GLN A 274 -36.68 54.66 25.98
N LEU A 275 -35.76 55.30 25.22
CA LEU A 275 -35.23 56.63 25.57
C LEU A 275 -36.27 57.74 25.77
N PRO A 276 -37.30 57.88 24.88
CA PRO A 276 -38.38 58.85 25.08
C PRO A 276 -39.20 58.58 26.38
N GLU A 277 -39.43 57.33 26.69
CA GLU A 277 -40.18 56.95 27.88
C GLU A 277 -39.41 57.28 29.15
N VAL A 278 -38.12 56.97 29.22
CA VAL A 278 -37.23 57.31 30.34
C VAL A 278 -37.10 58.83 30.46
N ARG A 279 -36.98 59.55 29.36
CA ARG A 279 -36.96 61.04 29.34
C ARG A 279 -38.19 61.62 29.92
N SER A 280 -39.40 61.14 29.50
CA SER A 280 -40.67 61.61 30.00
C SER A 280 -40.85 61.35 31.50
N ARG A 281 -40.37 60.19 32.00
CA ARG A 281 -40.37 59.89 33.43
C ARG A 281 -39.44 60.83 34.21
N LEU A 282 -38.29 61.17 33.68
CA LEU A 282 -37.34 62.11 34.25
C LEU A 282 -37.95 63.53 34.31
N ASP A 283 -38.54 63.99 33.25
CA ASP A 283 -39.21 65.31 33.20
C ASP A 283 -40.33 65.39 34.23
N VAL A 284 -41.14 64.32 34.41
CA VAL A 284 -42.15 64.25 35.49
C VAL A 284 -41.54 64.31 36.86
N ALA A 285 -40.41 63.63 37.12
CA ALA A 285 -39.70 63.61 38.40
C ALA A 285 -39.11 65.00 38.70
N GLU A 286 -38.49 65.65 37.71
CA GLU A 286 -37.92 67.03 37.80
C GLU A 286 -39.03 68.06 38.13
N ASN A 287 -40.18 67.96 37.46
CA ASN A 287 -41.29 68.84 37.71
C ASN A 287 -41.87 68.68 39.14
N LYS A 288 -41.98 67.42 39.65
CA LYS A 288 -42.40 67.17 41.00
C LYS A 288 -41.44 67.71 42.04
N LEU A 289 -40.13 67.52 41.82
CA LEU A 289 -39.09 68.06 42.70
C LEU A 289 -39.13 69.60 42.75
N ASN A 290 -39.24 70.25 41.57
CA ASN A 290 -39.27 71.68 41.46
C ASN A 290 -40.55 72.26 42.12
N ALA A 291 -41.72 71.65 41.89
CA ALA A 291 -42.94 72.05 42.55
C ALA A 291 -42.85 71.95 44.08
N PHE A 292 -42.27 70.88 44.58
CA PHE A 292 -42.04 70.70 46.04
C PHE A 292 -41.08 71.72 46.62
N ARG A 293 -39.97 72.08 45.92
CA ARG A 293 -39.02 73.09 46.34
C ARG A 293 -39.64 74.49 46.38
N GLN A 294 -40.51 74.82 45.42
CA GLN A 294 -41.27 76.09 45.41
C GLN A 294 -42.29 76.16 46.58
N ASP A 295 -42.98 75.08 46.94
CA ASP A 295 -43.97 75.05 48.03
C ASP A 295 -43.34 75.17 49.44
N LYS A 296 -42.08 74.72 49.66
CA LYS A 296 -41.40 74.60 50.95
C LYS A 296 -40.26 75.56 51.16
N ASP A 297 -40.10 76.60 50.33
CA ASP A 297 -39.10 77.68 50.45
C ASP A 297 -37.71 77.14 50.74
N SER A 298 -37.10 76.49 49.73
CA SER A 298 -35.68 76.06 49.68
C SER A 298 -35.15 75.33 50.95
N VAL A 299 -35.36 74.03 51.07
CA VAL A 299 -34.73 73.20 52.08
C VAL A 299 -33.45 72.62 51.57
N ASP A 300 -32.28 73.10 52.08
CA ASP A 300 -30.99 72.48 51.86
C ASP A 300 -30.95 71.09 52.59
N LEU A 301 -30.49 70.10 51.87
CA LEU A 301 -30.31 68.73 52.41
C LEU A 301 -29.10 68.70 53.37
N PRO A 302 -29.31 68.25 54.65
CA PRO A 302 -28.18 68.03 55.58
C PRO A 302 -27.19 67.02 54.93
N LEU A 303 -25.89 67.18 55.26
CA LEU A 303 -24.78 66.35 54.77
C LEU A 303 -25.08 64.83 54.87
N GLU A 304 -25.69 64.41 55.98
CA GLU A 304 -26.07 63.03 56.25
C GLU A 304 -27.15 62.53 55.31
N ALA A 305 -28.19 63.36 54.98
CA ALA A 305 -29.22 63.03 54.07
C ALA A 305 -28.69 62.91 52.62
N LYS A 306 -27.72 63.77 52.28
CA LYS A 306 -27.03 63.74 50.95
C LYS A 306 -26.22 62.42 50.78
N ALA A 307 -25.46 62.00 51.84
CA ALA A 307 -24.70 60.74 51.80
C ALA A 307 -25.60 59.51 51.63
N VAL A 308 -26.80 59.53 52.28
CA VAL A 308 -27.78 58.44 52.09
C VAL A 308 -28.37 58.48 50.66
N LEU A 309 -28.66 59.67 50.14
CA LEU A 309 -29.15 59.87 48.78
C LEU A 309 -28.13 59.33 47.73
N ASP A 310 -26.89 59.76 47.83
CA ASP A 310 -25.82 59.30 46.95
C ASP A 310 -25.65 57.76 46.96
N SER A 311 -25.75 57.16 48.14
CA SER A 311 -25.70 55.69 48.31
C SER A 311 -26.91 55.02 47.65
N MET A 312 -28.13 55.57 47.80
CA MET A 312 -29.35 55.03 47.20
C MET A 312 -29.32 55.13 45.67
N VAL A 313 -28.90 56.27 45.14
CA VAL A 313 -28.74 56.47 43.71
C VAL A 313 -27.75 55.48 43.11
N ASN A 314 -26.62 55.25 43.80
CA ASN A 314 -25.64 54.26 43.35
C ASN A 314 -26.22 52.83 43.35
N ILE A 315 -26.95 52.43 44.40
CA ILE A 315 -27.62 51.14 44.46
C ILE A 315 -28.69 51.02 43.36
N ASP A 316 -29.46 52.06 43.12
CA ASP A 316 -30.48 52.06 42.05
C ASP A 316 -29.81 51.93 40.65
N ALA A 317 -28.69 52.59 40.44
CA ALA A 317 -27.89 52.40 39.19
C ALA A 317 -27.41 50.97 39.04
N GLN A 318 -26.89 50.35 40.09
CA GLN A 318 -26.43 48.95 40.06
C GLN A 318 -27.58 47.96 39.86
N LEU A 319 -28.77 48.19 40.48
CA LEU A 319 -29.94 47.39 40.28
C LEU A 319 -30.46 47.48 38.85
N ASN A 320 -30.47 48.68 38.27
CA ASN A 320 -30.79 48.88 36.86
C ASN A 320 -29.84 48.14 35.94
N GLU A 321 -28.51 48.20 36.18
CA GLU A 321 -27.53 47.46 35.43
C GLU A 321 -27.77 45.93 35.48
N LEU A 322 -28.04 45.41 36.71
CA LEU A 322 -28.38 44.00 36.89
C LEU A 322 -29.68 43.62 36.19
N THR A 323 -30.68 44.52 36.11
CA THR A 323 -31.95 44.28 35.37
C THR A 323 -31.72 44.16 33.90
N PHE A 324 -30.82 45.00 33.30
CA PHE A 324 -30.42 44.83 31.90
C PHE A 324 -29.68 43.53 31.67
N LYS A 325 -28.73 43.17 32.54
CA LYS A 325 -28.03 41.88 32.47
C LYS A 325 -29.00 40.68 32.65
N GLU A 326 -30.00 40.81 33.52
CA GLU A 326 -31.03 39.76 33.68
C GLU A 326 -31.85 39.59 32.42
N ALA A 327 -32.24 40.68 31.75
CA ALA A 327 -32.98 40.63 30.49
C ALA A 327 -32.16 39.96 29.34
N GLU A 328 -30.85 40.18 29.34
CA GLU A 328 -29.90 39.56 28.40
C GLU A 328 -29.72 38.07 28.70
N ILE A 329 -29.43 37.72 29.94
CA ILE A 329 -29.17 36.34 30.39
C ILE A 329 -30.45 35.48 30.32
N SER A 330 -31.64 36.05 30.56
CA SER A 330 -32.93 35.31 30.51
C SER A 330 -33.25 34.73 29.13
N LYS A 331 -32.65 35.27 28.06
CA LYS A 331 -32.78 34.74 26.69
C LYS A 331 -31.89 33.53 26.42
N LEU A 332 -30.83 33.38 27.21
CA LEU A 332 -29.81 32.38 26.99
C LEU A 332 -29.89 31.22 28.01
N PHE A 333 -30.32 31.51 29.24
CA PHE A 333 -30.30 30.57 30.34
C PHE A 333 -31.62 30.52 31.13
N THR A 334 -31.96 29.33 31.62
CA THR A 334 -33.09 29.14 32.54
C THR A 334 -32.73 29.65 33.95
N LYS A 335 -33.78 29.96 34.79
CA LYS A 335 -33.59 30.47 36.18
C LYS A 335 -32.84 29.51 37.11
N ALA A 336 -32.72 28.23 36.73
CA ALA A 336 -31.95 27.21 37.46
C ALA A 336 -30.44 27.26 37.19
N HIS A 337 -30.01 27.98 36.14
CA HIS A 337 -28.63 28.06 35.74
C HIS A 337 -27.78 28.81 36.82
N PRO A 338 -26.55 28.34 37.17
CA PRO A 338 -25.73 28.96 38.20
C PRO A 338 -25.50 30.47 37.97
N ALA A 339 -25.18 30.88 36.72
CA ALA A 339 -24.98 32.29 36.40
C ALA A 339 -26.21 33.15 36.66
N TYR A 340 -27.43 32.62 36.37
CA TYR A 340 -28.69 33.33 36.67
C TYR A 340 -28.91 33.42 38.16
N ARG A 341 -28.62 32.37 38.94
CA ARG A 341 -28.73 32.37 40.43
C ARG A 341 -27.79 33.37 41.06
N THR A 342 -26.54 33.44 40.63
CA THR A 342 -25.56 34.43 41.16
C THR A 342 -25.99 35.86 40.88
N LEU A 343 -26.60 36.14 39.74
CA LEU A 343 -27.18 37.44 39.41
C LEU A 343 -28.33 37.76 40.34
N LEU A 344 -29.27 36.81 40.60
CA LEU A 344 -30.38 36.99 41.52
C LEU A 344 -29.90 37.19 42.97
N GLU A 345 -28.83 36.51 43.39
CA GLU A 345 -28.22 36.68 44.70
C GLU A 345 -27.63 38.11 44.89
N LYS A 346 -26.86 38.58 43.86
CA LYS A 346 -26.36 39.97 43.84
C LYS A 346 -27.48 40.99 43.87
N ARG A 347 -28.55 40.76 43.07
CA ARG A 347 -29.72 41.62 43.06
C ARG A 347 -30.36 41.68 44.44
N LYS A 348 -30.60 40.53 45.07
CA LYS A 348 -31.16 40.45 46.42
C LYS A 348 -30.34 41.17 47.44
N ALA A 349 -29.00 41.01 47.42
CA ALA A 349 -28.09 41.75 48.35
C ALA A 349 -28.23 43.26 48.19
N LEU A 350 -28.32 43.78 46.96
CA LEU A 350 -28.55 45.20 46.72
C LEU A 350 -29.97 45.66 47.12
N GLU A 351 -30.98 44.84 46.92
CA GLU A 351 -32.37 45.10 47.38
C GLU A 351 -32.43 45.15 48.91
N ASP A 352 -31.73 44.25 49.65
CA ASP A 352 -31.62 44.27 51.08
C ASP A 352 -30.89 45.53 51.62
N GLU A 353 -29.83 45.94 50.90
CA GLU A 353 -29.07 47.16 51.24
C GLU A 353 -29.94 48.41 50.98
N LYS A 354 -30.66 48.47 49.88
CA LYS A 354 -31.65 49.49 49.55
C LYS A 354 -32.76 49.57 50.66
N ALA A 355 -33.25 48.43 51.18
CA ALA A 355 -34.20 48.39 52.25
C ALA A 355 -33.67 48.98 53.54
N LYS A 356 -32.40 48.74 53.90
CA LYS A 356 -31.71 49.36 55.05
C LYS A 356 -31.62 50.88 54.89
N LEU A 357 -31.24 51.37 53.73
CA LEU A 357 -31.15 52.81 53.47
C LEU A 357 -32.52 53.44 53.48
N ASN A 358 -33.55 52.79 52.95
CA ASN A 358 -34.94 53.23 53.07
C ASN A 358 -35.40 53.35 54.54
N GLY A 359 -34.98 52.42 55.40
CA GLY A 359 -35.22 52.50 56.83
C GLY A 359 -34.62 53.75 57.49
N ARG A 360 -33.40 54.18 57.08
CA ARG A 360 -32.76 55.41 57.51
C ARG A 360 -33.51 56.66 57.05
N VAL A 361 -33.97 56.64 55.76
CA VAL A 361 -34.79 57.72 55.21
C VAL A 361 -36.10 57.85 56.00
N THR A 362 -36.75 56.73 56.36
CA THR A 362 -38.02 56.72 57.10
C THR A 362 -37.86 57.32 58.55
N ALA A 363 -36.66 57.28 59.09
CA ALA A 363 -36.37 57.90 60.43
C ALA A 363 -36.17 59.43 60.34
N MET A 364 -36.09 60.04 59.16
CA MET A 364 -35.88 61.48 58.97
C MET A 364 -37.23 62.27 59.13
N PRO A 365 -37.23 63.60 59.34
CA PRO A 365 -38.42 64.44 59.28
C PRO A 365 -39.17 64.30 57.90
N LYS A 366 -40.49 64.37 57.90
CA LYS A 366 -41.35 64.15 56.74
C LYS A 366 -40.97 65.01 55.49
N THR A 367 -40.61 66.25 55.72
CA THR A 367 -40.18 67.14 54.65
C THR A 367 -38.82 66.73 54.04
N GLN A 368 -37.89 66.24 54.87
CA GLN A 368 -36.59 65.71 54.40
C GLN A 368 -36.77 64.35 53.67
N GLN A 369 -37.66 63.52 54.19
CA GLN A 369 -37.98 62.26 53.49
C GLN A 369 -38.46 62.50 52.04
N GLU A 370 -39.39 63.43 51.86
CA GLU A 370 -40.01 63.66 50.52
C GLU A 370 -38.98 64.35 49.57
N ILE A 371 -38.12 65.25 50.07
CA ILE A 371 -37.06 65.86 49.26
C ILE A 371 -36.00 64.82 48.84
N VAL A 372 -35.56 63.93 49.76
CA VAL A 372 -34.65 62.85 49.45
C VAL A 372 -35.24 61.89 48.40
N ARG A 373 -36.52 61.54 48.53
CA ARG A 373 -37.24 60.71 47.58
C ARG A 373 -37.30 61.32 46.18
N LEU A 374 -37.76 62.57 46.09
CA LEU A 374 -37.88 63.28 44.82
C LEU A 374 -36.54 63.57 44.16
N THR A 375 -35.52 63.91 44.92
CA THR A 375 -34.15 64.09 44.40
C THR A 375 -33.55 62.79 43.91
N ARG A 376 -33.74 61.69 44.69
CA ARG A 376 -33.33 60.35 44.22
C ARG A 376 -33.99 59.97 42.91
N ASP A 377 -35.31 60.17 42.75
CA ASP A 377 -36.06 59.85 41.55
C ASP A 377 -35.52 60.61 40.34
N VAL A 378 -35.10 61.86 40.51
CA VAL A 378 -34.46 62.70 39.49
C VAL A 378 -33.06 62.22 39.17
N GLU A 379 -32.19 62.05 40.19
CA GLU A 379 -30.78 61.66 39.98
C GLU A 379 -30.67 60.28 39.39
N SER A 380 -31.47 59.30 39.92
CA SER A 380 -31.51 57.97 39.35
C SER A 380 -32.04 57.97 37.90
N GLY A 381 -33.12 58.74 37.65
CA GLY A 381 -33.65 58.89 36.30
C GLY A 381 -32.64 59.49 35.32
N GLN A 382 -31.87 60.52 35.78
CA GLN A 382 -30.81 61.12 34.97
C GLN A 382 -29.69 60.19 34.67
N GLN A 383 -29.23 59.40 35.67
CA GLN A 383 -28.19 58.39 35.44
C GLN A 383 -28.61 57.33 34.42
N VAL A 384 -29.84 56.78 34.57
CA VAL A 384 -30.38 55.80 33.59
C VAL A 384 -30.47 56.40 32.21
N TYR A 385 -30.97 57.62 32.09
CA TYR A 385 -31.03 58.28 30.78
C TYR A 385 -29.68 58.47 30.12
N MET A 386 -28.68 58.91 30.87
CA MET A 386 -27.31 59.08 30.39
C MET A 386 -26.68 57.76 30.02
N GLN A 387 -26.86 56.67 30.83
CA GLN A 387 -26.36 55.33 30.47
C GLN A 387 -26.98 54.82 29.18
N LEU A 388 -28.29 54.97 28.97
CA LEU A 388 -28.99 54.56 27.77
C LEU A 388 -28.53 55.39 26.54
N LEU A 389 -28.26 56.69 26.74
CA LEU A 389 -27.78 57.59 25.66
C LEU A 389 -26.36 57.17 25.27
N ASN A 390 -25.48 56.91 26.22
CA ASN A 390 -24.12 56.44 25.94
C ASN A 390 -24.16 55.11 25.24
N LYS A 391 -25.02 54.15 25.67
CA LYS A 391 -25.20 52.84 25.03
C LYS A 391 -25.72 53.00 23.60
N GLN A 392 -26.66 53.94 23.37
CA GLN A 392 -27.15 54.22 22.05
C GLN A 392 -26.03 54.75 21.11
N GLN A 393 -25.16 55.63 21.62
CA GLN A 393 -24.00 56.13 20.85
C GLN A 393 -23.00 55.00 20.54
N GLU A 394 -22.67 54.16 21.51
CA GLU A 394 -21.81 52.98 21.33
C GLU A 394 -22.36 52.07 20.24
N LEU A 395 -23.67 51.72 20.32
CA LEU A 395 -24.30 50.87 19.34
C LEU A 395 -24.42 51.49 17.94
N LYS A 396 -24.62 52.84 17.83
CA LYS A 396 -24.58 53.56 16.55
C LYS A 396 -23.19 53.47 15.91
N ILE A 397 -22.14 53.56 16.71
CA ILE A 397 -20.77 53.38 16.24
C ILE A 397 -20.56 51.93 15.75
N THR A 398 -21.05 50.94 16.52
CA THR A 398 -20.96 49.52 16.14
C THR A 398 -21.73 49.23 14.86
N GLU A 399 -22.96 49.74 14.72
CA GLU A 399 -23.79 49.57 13.48
C GLU A 399 -23.11 50.17 12.25
N ALA A 400 -22.53 51.38 12.39
CA ALA A 400 -21.81 52.05 11.32
C ALA A 400 -20.38 51.53 11.07
N SER A 401 -19.86 50.72 12.01
CA SER A 401 -18.51 50.20 11.91
C SER A 401 -18.42 49.07 10.90
N THR A 402 -17.39 49.09 10.08
CA THR A 402 -16.99 47.98 9.20
C THR A 402 -16.06 46.98 9.90
N VAL A 403 -15.91 47.09 11.23
CA VAL A 403 -15.00 46.27 12.02
C VAL A 403 -15.80 45.15 12.68
N GLY A 404 -15.54 43.87 12.29
CA GLY A 404 -16.06 42.66 12.93
C GLY A 404 -15.18 42.22 14.10
N ASP A 405 -15.56 41.12 14.77
CA ASP A 405 -14.69 40.41 15.74
C ASP A 405 -13.63 39.57 15.03
N VAL A 406 -13.72 39.45 13.72
CA VAL A 406 -12.87 38.61 12.89
C VAL A 406 -11.84 39.45 12.18
N ARG A 407 -10.56 39.07 12.32
CA ARG A 407 -9.45 39.70 11.61
C ARG A 407 -8.72 38.69 10.76
N ILE A 408 -8.52 38.95 9.50
CA ILE A 408 -7.64 38.18 8.63
C ILE A 408 -6.19 38.59 8.99
N VAL A 409 -5.43 37.68 9.61
CA VAL A 409 -4.04 37.90 9.98
C VAL A 409 -3.16 37.68 8.75
N ASP A 410 -3.29 36.49 8.13
CA ASP A 410 -2.58 36.16 6.93
C ASP A 410 -3.58 35.82 5.80
N PRO A 411 -3.49 36.49 4.64
CA PRO A 411 -4.27 36.10 3.47
C PRO A 411 -3.83 34.72 2.98
N ALA A 412 -4.67 34.08 2.17
CA ALA A 412 -4.36 32.76 1.63
C ALA A 412 -3.09 32.76 0.77
N ILE A 413 -2.15 31.92 1.11
CA ILE A 413 -0.90 31.70 0.40
C ILE A 413 -0.79 30.22 0.05
N THR A 414 -0.47 29.93 -1.20
CA THR A 414 -0.25 28.54 -1.64
C THR A 414 1.16 28.09 -1.26
N GLN A 415 1.27 26.99 -0.56
CA GLN A 415 2.54 26.38 -0.22
C GLN A 415 3.30 25.91 -1.47
N PRO A 416 4.63 26.15 -1.57
CA PRO A 416 5.41 25.81 -2.76
C PRO A 416 5.54 24.31 -2.98
N GLY A 417 5.39 23.50 -1.94
CA GLY A 417 5.54 22.05 -1.96
C GLY A 417 4.28 21.31 -2.41
N VAL A 418 4.46 20.14 -3.03
CA VAL A 418 3.37 19.21 -3.35
C VAL A 418 2.98 18.46 -2.07
N LEU A 419 1.72 18.57 -1.65
CA LEU A 419 1.21 17.88 -0.46
C LEU A 419 1.05 16.37 -0.70
N LYS A 420 0.52 15.99 -1.87
CA LYS A 420 0.32 14.60 -2.32
C LYS A 420 0.61 14.50 -3.82
N PRO A 421 1.13 13.34 -4.32
CA PRO A 421 1.57 12.18 -3.55
C PRO A 421 2.91 12.41 -2.82
N LYS A 422 3.09 11.82 -1.64
CA LYS A 422 4.38 11.81 -0.93
C LYS A 422 5.32 10.82 -1.61
N LYS A 423 6.03 11.27 -2.66
CA LYS A 423 6.83 10.43 -3.58
C LYS A 423 7.79 9.48 -2.85
N ALA A 424 8.57 9.99 -1.90
CA ALA A 424 9.54 9.17 -1.16
C ALA A 424 8.86 8.03 -0.38
N LEU A 425 7.72 8.30 0.26
CA LEU A 425 7.00 7.32 1.06
C LEU A 425 6.37 6.22 0.20
N ILE A 426 5.82 6.58 -0.98
CA ILE A 426 5.23 5.61 -1.92
C ILE A 426 6.33 4.71 -2.50
N ILE A 427 7.47 5.29 -2.92
CA ILE A 427 8.60 4.52 -3.48
C ILE A 427 9.17 3.59 -2.41
N LEU A 428 9.41 4.08 -1.19
CA LEU A 428 9.91 3.25 -0.09
C LEU A 428 8.93 2.11 0.25
N GLY A 429 7.63 2.42 0.36
CA GLY A 429 6.60 1.43 0.63
C GLY A 429 6.53 0.36 -0.46
N SER A 430 6.66 0.74 -1.74
CA SER A 430 6.66 -0.21 -2.86
C SER A 430 7.90 -1.10 -2.89
N ILE A 431 9.08 -0.58 -2.50
CA ILE A 431 10.30 -1.38 -2.36
C ILE A 431 10.13 -2.44 -1.27
N ILE A 432 9.61 -2.05 -0.10
CA ILE A 432 9.36 -2.99 1.01
C ILE A 432 8.33 -4.05 0.61
N LEU A 433 7.24 -3.63 -0.03
CA LEU A 433 6.20 -4.56 -0.50
C LEU A 433 6.74 -5.51 -1.56
N GLY A 434 7.49 -5.01 -2.53
CA GLY A 434 8.12 -5.80 -3.58
C GLY A 434 9.12 -6.81 -3.02
N LEU A 435 9.94 -6.41 -2.05
CA LEU A 435 10.86 -7.30 -1.34
C LEU A 435 10.10 -8.42 -0.60
N MET A 436 9.07 -8.05 0.16
CA MET A 436 8.28 -9.03 0.93
C MET A 436 7.59 -10.04 0.02
N LEU A 437 6.92 -9.58 -1.05
CA LEU A 437 6.24 -10.45 -2.00
C LEU A 437 7.21 -11.35 -2.77
N SER A 438 8.40 -10.85 -3.11
CA SER A 438 9.41 -11.64 -3.81
C SER A 438 9.97 -12.76 -2.91
N ILE A 439 10.25 -12.46 -1.64
CA ILE A 439 10.71 -13.48 -0.67
C ILE A 439 9.64 -14.54 -0.49
N VAL A 440 8.37 -14.14 -0.27
CA VAL A 440 7.26 -15.09 -0.14
C VAL A 440 7.12 -15.96 -1.40
N GLY A 441 7.22 -15.36 -2.60
CA GLY A 441 7.16 -16.10 -3.87
C GLY A 441 8.28 -17.12 -4.01
N VAL A 442 9.52 -16.78 -3.63
CA VAL A 442 10.67 -17.69 -3.64
C VAL A 442 10.47 -18.83 -2.65
N LEU A 443 10.02 -18.54 -1.43
CA LEU A 443 9.75 -19.55 -0.41
C LEU A 443 8.63 -20.49 -0.81
N LEU A 444 7.52 -19.98 -1.34
CA LEU A 444 6.43 -20.81 -1.87
C LEU A 444 6.92 -21.70 -3.01
N ARG A 445 7.70 -21.19 -3.94
CA ARG A 445 8.30 -22.00 -5.01
C ARG A 445 9.19 -23.11 -4.48
N SER A 446 9.97 -22.82 -3.42
CA SER A 446 10.82 -23.82 -2.76
C SER A 446 10.02 -24.94 -2.09
N LEU A 447 8.84 -24.65 -1.55
CA LEU A 447 7.95 -25.65 -0.95
C LEU A 447 7.37 -26.63 -1.99
N PHE A 448 7.19 -26.19 -3.24
CA PHE A 448 6.68 -27.05 -4.30
C PHE A 448 7.75 -27.91 -4.97
N ASN A 449 9.04 -27.52 -4.93
CA ASN A 449 10.17 -28.27 -5.52
C ASN A 449 10.89 -29.09 -4.44
N ARG A 450 10.39 -30.28 -4.12
CA ARG A 450 10.96 -31.20 -3.12
C ARG A 450 11.84 -32.26 -3.77
N GLY A 451 12.89 -31.87 -4.52
CA GLY A 451 13.92 -32.80 -4.95
C GLY A 451 14.81 -33.28 -3.78
N ILE A 452 15.41 -34.48 -3.91
CA ILE A 452 16.37 -35.01 -2.93
C ILE A 452 17.62 -34.12 -2.89
N GLU A 453 17.89 -33.52 -1.73
CA GLU A 453 19.00 -32.56 -1.56
C GLU A 453 20.13 -33.09 -0.66
N SER A 454 19.96 -34.29 -0.08
CA SER A 454 21.02 -34.94 0.68
C SER A 454 20.94 -36.48 0.56
N PRO A 455 22.08 -37.19 0.62
CA PRO A 455 22.07 -38.66 0.71
C PRO A 455 21.37 -39.18 1.97
N GLN A 456 21.49 -38.45 3.08
CA GLN A 456 20.88 -38.79 4.36
C GLN A 456 19.35 -38.93 4.24
N ALA A 457 18.71 -38.06 3.43
CA ALA A 457 17.28 -38.16 3.19
C ALA A 457 16.84 -39.47 2.57
N LEU A 458 17.69 -40.16 1.82
CA LEU A 458 17.43 -41.52 1.32
C LEU A 458 17.72 -42.57 2.41
N GLU A 459 18.81 -42.44 3.14
CA GLU A 459 19.23 -43.38 4.19
C GLU A 459 18.25 -43.44 5.38
N GLU A 460 17.66 -42.28 5.77
CA GLU A 460 16.60 -42.21 6.77
C GLU A 460 15.35 -43.02 6.39
N HIS A 461 15.11 -43.20 5.09
CA HIS A 461 14.01 -44.03 4.56
C HIS A 461 14.46 -45.49 4.26
N GLY A 462 15.64 -45.88 4.76
CA GLY A 462 16.17 -47.25 4.59
C GLY A 462 16.69 -47.53 3.17
N ILE A 463 16.95 -46.51 2.36
CA ILE A 463 17.47 -46.64 1.00
C ILE A 463 18.97 -46.40 1.03
N SER A 464 19.76 -47.48 0.79
CA SER A 464 21.23 -47.39 0.80
C SER A 464 21.76 -46.55 -0.35
N VAL A 465 22.62 -45.53 -0.05
CA VAL A 465 23.30 -44.72 -1.06
C VAL A 465 24.70 -45.31 -1.31
N TYR A 466 24.92 -45.84 -2.53
CA TYR A 466 26.19 -46.47 -2.94
C TYR A 466 27.27 -45.46 -3.35
N ALA A 467 26.85 -44.37 -3.92
CA ALA A 467 27.77 -43.31 -4.25
C ALA A 467 27.03 -41.94 -4.44
N SER A 468 27.73 -40.88 -4.11
CA SER A 468 27.33 -39.49 -4.33
C SER A 468 28.29 -38.88 -5.35
N ILE A 469 27.79 -38.66 -6.59
CA ILE A 469 28.62 -38.17 -7.72
C ILE A 469 28.41 -36.68 -7.89
N PRO A 470 29.45 -35.84 -7.68
CA PRO A 470 29.34 -34.41 -7.87
C PRO A 470 29.18 -34.04 -9.35
N LEU A 471 28.56 -32.87 -9.60
CA LEU A 471 28.43 -32.31 -10.94
C LEU A 471 29.79 -31.86 -11.45
N SER A 472 30.27 -32.45 -12.57
CA SER A 472 31.51 -32.03 -13.21
C SER A 472 31.33 -30.75 -14.01
N GLU A 473 32.02 -29.67 -13.61
CA GLU A 473 32.01 -28.39 -14.36
C GLU A 473 32.68 -28.54 -15.74
N TRP A 474 33.69 -29.43 -15.84
CA TRP A 474 34.31 -29.73 -17.14
C TRP A 474 33.34 -30.34 -18.14
N GLN A 475 32.52 -31.30 -17.69
CA GLN A 475 31.49 -31.92 -18.52
C GLN A 475 30.39 -30.90 -18.90
N LYS A 476 29.90 -30.11 -17.95
CA LYS A 476 28.89 -29.08 -18.13
C LYS A 476 29.32 -28.01 -19.14
N ALA A 477 30.57 -27.56 -19.06
CA ALA A 477 31.12 -26.59 -20.01
C ALA A 477 31.14 -27.13 -21.45
N ARG A 478 31.43 -28.43 -21.64
CA ARG A 478 31.43 -29.06 -22.96
C ARG A 478 30.02 -29.30 -23.51
N ASP A 479 29.08 -29.65 -22.67
CA ASP A 479 27.67 -29.85 -23.08
C ASP A 479 26.98 -28.52 -23.44
N SER A 480 27.36 -27.42 -22.77
CA SER A 480 26.84 -26.08 -23.09
C SER A 480 27.33 -25.57 -24.47
N VAL A 481 28.60 -25.88 -24.84
CA VAL A 481 29.12 -25.52 -26.16
C VAL A 481 28.43 -26.26 -27.31
N LYS A 482 27.95 -27.47 -27.10
CA LYS A 482 27.13 -28.21 -28.10
C LYS A 482 25.80 -27.54 -28.40
N THR A 483 25.22 -26.88 -27.43
CA THR A 483 23.88 -26.26 -27.54
C THR A 483 23.90 -24.91 -28.27
N ILE A 484 24.97 -24.13 -28.19
CA ILE A 484 25.05 -22.77 -28.74
C ILE A 484 25.31 -22.75 -30.25
N LYS A 485 25.89 -23.79 -30.85
CA LYS A 485 26.35 -23.74 -32.24
C LYS A 485 25.51 -24.44 -33.29
N GLY A 486 24.40 -25.11 -32.94
CA GLY A 486 23.52 -25.74 -33.96
C GLY A 486 24.15 -26.62 -35.03
N ILE A 487 25.47 -26.71 -35.08
CA ILE A 487 26.24 -27.45 -36.03
C ILE A 487 26.73 -28.73 -35.33
N LYS A 488 26.14 -29.85 -35.72
CA LYS A 488 26.62 -31.20 -35.35
C LYS A 488 28.02 -31.43 -35.89
N ARG A 489 29.00 -30.84 -35.24
CA ARG A 489 30.39 -31.30 -35.41
C ARG A 489 30.64 -32.39 -34.39
N TYR A 490 30.59 -33.64 -34.81
CA TYR A 490 31.08 -34.80 -34.10
C TYR A 490 32.61 -34.65 -33.85
N LYS A 491 32.98 -33.83 -32.85
CA LYS A 491 34.32 -33.95 -32.28
C LYS A 491 34.21 -35.03 -31.22
N GLN A 492 35.02 -36.08 -31.30
CA GLN A 492 35.08 -37.23 -30.40
C GLN A 492 34.73 -36.82 -28.97
N SER A 493 33.57 -37.28 -28.48
CA SER A 493 33.12 -37.03 -27.12
C SER A 493 33.97 -37.92 -26.23
N GLN A 494 35.06 -37.36 -25.68
CA GLN A 494 35.87 -38.10 -24.69
C GLN A 494 35.03 -38.23 -23.42
N LEU A 495 34.92 -39.47 -22.91
CA LEU A 495 34.41 -39.74 -21.59
C LEU A 495 35.18 -38.95 -20.53
N LEU A 496 34.51 -38.52 -19.47
CA LEU A 496 35.12 -37.80 -18.39
C LEU A 496 36.33 -38.58 -17.78
N ALA A 497 36.18 -39.92 -17.64
CA ALA A 497 37.23 -40.81 -17.15
C ALA A 497 38.49 -40.79 -17.98
N VAL A 498 38.45 -40.39 -19.27
CA VAL A 498 39.59 -40.27 -20.15
C VAL A 498 40.02 -38.82 -20.33
N GLY A 499 39.04 -37.90 -20.46
CA GLY A 499 39.29 -36.48 -20.75
C GLY A 499 39.75 -35.64 -19.54
N ASN A 500 39.30 -36.00 -18.33
CA ASN A 500 39.73 -35.40 -17.06
C ASN A 500 39.69 -36.46 -15.93
N PRO A 501 40.69 -37.34 -15.86
CA PRO A 501 40.70 -38.44 -14.88
C PRO A 501 40.81 -38.03 -13.44
N THR A 502 41.19 -36.74 -13.16
CA THR A 502 41.32 -36.19 -11.80
C THR A 502 40.06 -35.46 -11.33
N ASP A 503 38.98 -35.47 -12.13
CA ASP A 503 37.73 -34.87 -11.75
C ASP A 503 37.09 -35.57 -10.52
N LEU A 504 36.54 -34.79 -9.61
CA LEU A 504 35.92 -35.31 -8.40
C LEU A 504 34.77 -36.31 -8.70
N ALA A 505 34.07 -36.15 -9.81
CA ALA A 505 33.06 -37.12 -10.24
C ALA A 505 33.69 -38.48 -10.59
N ILE A 506 34.90 -38.50 -11.16
CA ILE A 506 35.62 -39.73 -11.44
C ILE A 506 36.17 -40.39 -10.17
N GLU A 507 36.63 -39.62 -9.19
CA GLU A 507 36.99 -40.16 -7.88
C GLU A 507 35.78 -40.79 -7.16
N ALA A 508 34.60 -40.17 -7.24
CA ALA A 508 33.37 -40.75 -6.72
C ALA A 508 33.01 -42.08 -7.45
N ILE A 509 33.21 -42.17 -8.76
CA ILE A 509 33.00 -43.38 -9.55
C ILE A 509 34.09 -44.45 -9.22
N ARG A 510 35.32 -44.08 -8.89
CA ARG A 510 36.34 -45.03 -8.37
C ARG A 510 35.97 -45.58 -7.00
N SER A 511 35.41 -44.75 -6.13
CA SER A 511 34.86 -45.18 -4.85
C SER A 511 33.66 -46.14 -5.04
N LEU A 512 32.76 -45.80 -5.98
CA LEU A 512 31.67 -46.70 -6.37
C LEU A 512 32.13 -48.04 -6.85
N ARG A 513 33.21 -48.13 -7.68
CA ARG A 513 33.83 -49.37 -8.12
C ARG A 513 34.24 -50.24 -6.92
N THR A 514 34.80 -49.64 -5.87
CA THR A 514 35.23 -50.36 -4.66
C THR A 514 34.04 -50.90 -3.90
N SER A 515 33.00 -50.11 -3.72
CA SER A 515 31.72 -50.57 -3.06
C SER A 515 31.05 -51.67 -3.86
N LEU A 516 31.08 -51.58 -5.20
CA LEU A 516 30.52 -52.62 -6.10
C LEU A 516 31.23 -53.96 -6.01
N HIS A 517 32.57 -53.95 -5.86
CA HIS A 517 33.33 -55.19 -5.73
C HIS A 517 32.79 -56.06 -4.57
N PHE A 518 32.47 -55.44 -3.44
CA PHE A 518 31.88 -56.15 -2.29
C PHE A 518 30.44 -56.55 -2.54
N ALA A 519 29.63 -55.71 -3.13
CA ALA A 519 28.21 -55.97 -3.46
C ALA A 519 28.07 -57.13 -4.45
N MET A 520 28.98 -57.29 -5.39
CA MET A 520 28.93 -58.34 -6.43
C MET A 520 29.52 -59.71 -5.96
N MET A 521 30.26 -59.73 -4.84
CA MET A 521 30.77 -61.02 -4.29
C MET A 521 29.63 -61.99 -3.93
N GLN A 522 28.44 -61.50 -3.62
CA GLN A 522 27.24 -62.31 -3.28
C GLN A 522 26.25 -62.39 -4.45
N ALA A 523 26.58 -61.85 -5.61
CA ALA A 523 25.69 -61.85 -6.75
C ALA A 523 25.68 -63.20 -7.49
N GLN A 524 24.57 -63.54 -8.14
CA GLN A 524 24.41 -64.77 -8.91
C GLN A 524 25.30 -64.82 -10.17
N ASN A 525 25.62 -63.66 -10.74
CA ASN A 525 26.49 -63.49 -11.91
C ASN A 525 27.23 -62.16 -11.87
N ASN A 526 28.12 -61.94 -12.83
CA ASN A 526 28.94 -60.74 -12.96
C ASN A 526 28.27 -59.67 -13.82
N VAL A 527 26.91 -59.62 -13.86
CA VAL A 527 26.13 -58.67 -14.63
C VAL A 527 25.55 -57.62 -13.70
N LEU A 528 25.86 -56.34 -13.96
CA LEU A 528 25.38 -55.16 -13.24
C LEU A 528 24.45 -54.35 -14.11
N MET A 529 23.23 -54.15 -13.68
CA MET A 529 22.30 -53.26 -14.33
C MET A 529 22.29 -51.90 -13.64
N LEU A 530 22.39 -50.83 -14.46
CA LEU A 530 22.14 -49.47 -14.05
C LEU A 530 20.83 -48.97 -14.66
N THR A 531 19.90 -48.62 -13.80
CA THR A 531 18.62 -48.04 -14.19
C THR A 531 18.46 -46.65 -13.63
N GLY A 532 17.33 -45.97 -13.89
CA GLY A 532 17.08 -44.64 -13.38
C GLY A 532 15.64 -44.43 -12.97
N VAL A 533 15.45 -43.42 -12.14
CA VAL A 533 14.10 -42.98 -11.71
C VAL A 533 13.36 -42.33 -12.87
N SER A 534 14.01 -41.37 -13.55
CA SER A 534 13.44 -40.55 -14.62
C SER A 534 14.40 -40.34 -15.78
N PRO A 535 13.96 -39.84 -16.95
CA PRO A 535 14.88 -39.50 -18.06
C PRO A 535 15.85 -38.38 -17.70
N SER A 536 17.01 -38.33 -18.42
CA SER A 536 18.01 -37.25 -18.35
C SER A 536 18.67 -37.04 -16.96
N ILE A 537 18.73 -38.06 -16.13
CA ILE A 537 19.38 -38.04 -14.80
C ILE A 537 20.86 -38.42 -14.84
N GLY A 538 21.40 -38.78 -16.00
CA GLY A 538 22.81 -39.11 -16.17
C GLY A 538 23.16 -40.60 -16.04
N LYS A 539 22.20 -41.52 -16.19
CA LYS A 539 22.44 -42.97 -16.16
C LYS A 539 23.58 -43.44 -17.05
N THR A 540 23.46 -43.13 -18.38
CA THR A 540 24.45 -43.48 -19.39
C THR A 540 25.83 -42.88 -19.08
N PHE A 541 25.85 -41.65 -18.54
CA PHE A 541 27.11 -41.00 -18.08
C PHE A 541 27.76 -41.82 -16.98
N VAL A 542 27.00 -42.21 -15.95
CA VAL A 542 27.56 -43.04 -14.84
C VAL A 542 27.98 -44.40 -15.36
N CYS A 543 27.15 -45.04 -16.19
CA CYS A 543 27.38 -46.38 -16.72
C CYS A 543 28.67 -46.43 -17.57
N ALA A 544 28.85 -45.52 -18.51
CA ALA A 544 29.98 -45.49 -19.40
C ALA A 544 31.28 -45.12 -18.68
N ASN A 545 31.26 -44.14 -17.77
CA ASN A 545 32.45 -43.78 -17.01
C ASN A 545 32.84 -44.87 -15.99
N LEU A 546 31.84 -45.54 -15.40
CA LEU A 546 32.13 -46.70 -14.52
C LEU A 546 32.78 -47.83 -15.32
N ALA A 547 32.26 -48.15 -16.53
CA ALA A 547 32.88 -49.16 -17.40
C ALA A 547 34.33 -48.81 -17.73
N ALA A 548 34.58 -47.55 -18.09
CA ALA A 548 35.93 -47.05 -18.37
C ALA A 548 36.89 -47.15 -17.14
N VAL A 549 36.41 -46.73 -15.98
CA VAL A 549 37.21 -46.79 -14.72
C VAL A 549 37.51 -48.27 -14.30
N ILE A 550 36.61 -49.20 -14.58
CA ILE A 550 36.86 -50.60 -14.27
C ILE A 550 37.82 -51.24 -15.29
N SER A 551 37.66 -50.96 -16.58
CA SER A 551 38.52 -51.47 -17.63
C SER A 551 40.01 -51.03 -17.46
N GLN A 552 40.24 -49.84 -16.88
CA GLN A 552 41.59 -49.38 -16.51
C GLN A 552 42.32 -50.25 -15.50
N THR A 553 41.60 -51.13 -14.80
CA THR A 553 42.19 -52.11 -13.87
C THR A 553 42.49 -53.48 -14.53
N HIS A 554 42.63 -53.51 -15.85
CA HIS A 554 42.90 -54.70 -16.67
C HIS A 554 41.76 -55.74 -16.65
N LYS A 555 40.51 -55.35 -16.20
CA LYS A 555 39.31 -56.15 -16.30
C LYS A 555 38.67 -56.01 -17.68
N ARG A 556 38.23 -57.10 -18.26
CA ARG A 556 37.46 -57.07 -19.50
C ARG A 556 36.04 -56.66 -19.20
N VAL A 557 35.59 -55.54 -19.69
CA VAL A 557 34.28 -54.93 -19.43
C VAL A 557 33.47 -54.89 -20.71
N LEU A 558 32.22 -55.35 -20.66
CA LEU A 558 31.26 -55.19 -21.72
C LEU A 558 30.15 -54.22 -21.23
N LEU A 559 29.88 -53.19 -22.01
CA LEU A 559 28.69 -52.34 -21.82
C LEU A 559 27.63 -52.70 -22.85
N ILE A 560 26.42 -53.00 -22.43
CA ILE A 560 25.28 -53.29 -23.29
C ILE A 560 24.27 -52.15 -23.16
N ASP A 561 23.97 -51.47 -24.26
CA ASP A 561 22.94 -50.42 -24.33
C ASP A 561 21.56 -51.02 -24.55
N CYS A 562 20.86 -51.30 -23.45
CA CYS A 562 19.48 -51.79 -23.46
C CYS A 562 18.42 -50.68 -23.51
N ASP A 563 18.81 -49.40 -23.57
CA ASP A 563 17.86 -48.34 -23.91
C ASP A 563 17.67 -48.27 -25.44
N MET A 564 16.99 -49.28 -25.97
CA MET A 564 16.73 -49.35 -27.41
C MET A 564 15.87 -48.21 -27.96
N ARG A 565 15.27 -47.38 -27.08
CA ARG A 565 14.41 -46.25 -27.46
C ARG A 565 15.22 -44.96 -27.63
N LYS A 566 16.12 -44.64 -26.69
CA LYS A 566 16.85 -43.39 -26.65
C LYS A 566 18.35 -43.55 -26.31
N GLY A 567 18.88 -44.79 -26.33
CA GLY A 567 20.26 -45.07 -26.05
C GLY A 567 21.21 -44.33 -27.01
N TYR A 568 22.27 -43.76 -26.48
CA TYR A 568 23.27 -42.98 -27.23
C TYR A 568 24.71 -43.33 -26.82
N THR A 569 24.93 -44.48 -26.21
CA THR A 569 26.24 -44.97 -25.78
C THR A 569 27.27 -45.04 -26.91
N HIS A 570 26.83 -45.42 -28.13
CA HIS A 570 27.65 -45.45 -29.33
C HIS A 570 28.20 -44.05 -29.70
N GLU A 571 27.40 -42.99 -29.56
CA GLU A 571 27.84 -41.62 -29.81
C GLU A 571 28.86 -41.19 -28.73
N LEU A 572 28.64 -41.58 -27.48
CA LEU A 572 29.50 -41.24 -26.34
C LEU A 572 30.89 -41.92 -26.45
N LEU A 573 30.90 -43.15 -26.93
CA LEU A 573 32.15 -43.96 -27.08
C LEU A 573 32.75 -43.86 -28.48
N GLY A 574 32.15 -43.12 -29.42
CA GLY A 574 32.65 -42.92 -30.77
C GLY A 574 32.60 -44.17 -31.66
N THR A 575 31.67 -45.09 -31.38
CA THR A 575 31.47 -46.32 -32.16
C THR A 575 30.23 -46.15 -33.10
N ASN A 576 30.09 -47.07 -34.04
CA ASN A 576 28.90 -47.09 -34.92
C ASN A 576 27.73 -47.81 -34.24
N ASN A 577 26.50 -47.55 -34.69
CA ASN A 577 25.24 -48.14 -34.14
C ASN A 577 24.67 -49.24 -35.09
N VAL A 578 25.47 -49.85 -35.96
CA VAL A 578 25.08 -50.93 -36.87
C VAL A 578 25.35 -52.26 -36.19
N ASP A 579 24.59 -53.28 -36.42
CA ASP A 579 24.72 -54.60 -35.81
C ASP A 579 24.81 -54.50 -34.26
N GLY A 580 23.74 -54.04 -33.61
CA GLY A 580 23.60 -53.83 -32.20
C GLY A 580 22.68 -54.84 -31.51
N LEU A 581 22.26 -54.50 -30.27
CA LEU A 581 21.42 -55.33 -29.44
C LEU A 581 20.12 -55.74 -30.15
N SER A 582 19.44 -54.78 -30.83
CA SER A 582 18.20 -55.04 -31.53
C SER A 582 18.38 -56.08 -32.65
N ASP A 583 19.55 -56.08 -33.31
CA ASP A 583 19.86 -57.00 -34.43
C ASP A 583 20.17 -58.38 -33.88
N ILE A 584 20.87 -58.50 -32.73
CA ILE A 584 21.08 -59.75 -32.04
C ILE A 584 19.76 -60.39 -31.63
N LEU A 585 18.89 -59.61 -30.97
CA LEU A 585 17.61 -60.11 -30.47
C LEU A 585 16.63 -60.48 -31.59
N ALA A 586 16.68 -59.81 -32.72
CA ALA A 586 15.91 -60.13 -33.91
C ALA A 586 16.46 -61.31 -34.73
N GLY A 587 17.59 -61.89 -34.34
CA GLY A 587 18.18 -63.05 -35.02
C GLY A 587 18.95 -62.72 -36.26
N LYS A 588 19.28 -61.47 -36.50
CA LYS A 588 19.98 -60.98 -37.70
C LYS A 588 21.51 -60.90 -37.57
N GLY A 589 22.03 -60.98 -36.31
CA GLY A 589 23.43 -60.86 -36.02
C GLY A 589 23.93 -61.94 -35.06
N GLU A 590 25.19 -62.35 -35.22
CA GLU A 590 25.87 -63.21 -34.25
C GLU A 590 26.33 -62.42 -33.05
N ILE A 591 26.16 -62.91 -31.82
CA ILE A 591 26.47 -62.23 -30.55
C ILE A 591 27.92 -61.76 -30.52
N ALA A 592 28.85 -62.64 -30.96
CA ALA A 592 30.31 -62.33 -30.93
C ALA A 592 30.72 -61.19 -31.85
N SER A 593 30.08 -61.03 -33.00
CA SER A 593 30.38 -60.00 -33.99
C SER A 593 29.82 -58.62 -33.63
N CYS A 594 28.78 -58.59 -32.78
CA CYS A 594 28.12 -57.36 -32.36
C CYS A 594 28.82 -56.66 -31.18
N ALA A 595 29.71 -57.31 -30.47
CA ALA A 595 30.57 -56.69 -29.40
C ALA A 595 31.70 -55.92 -30.11
N LYS A 596 31.68 -54.59 -29.99
CA LYS A 596 32.60 -53.67 -30.66
C LYS A 596 33.63 -53.16 -29.70
N PRO A 597 34.95 -53.29 -30.06
CA PRO A 597 36.01 -52.65 -29.27
C PRO A 597 35.85 -51.13 -29.25
N THR A 598 36.05 -50.51 -28.10
CA THR A 598 36.08 -49.06 -27.96
C THR A 598 37.51 -48.56 -28.04
N ALA A 599 37.70 -47.25 -28.04
CA ALA A 599 39.05 -46.62 -27.98
C ALA A 599 39.76 -46.88 -26.63
N ILE A 600 39.05 -47.46 -25.64
CA ILE A 600 39.56 -47.76 -24.30
C ILE A 600 39.94 -49.23 -24.22
N ALA A 601 41.13 -49.57 -23.78
CA ALA A 601 41.59 -50.94 -23.67
C ALA A 601 40.71 -51.76 -22.72
N ASN A 602 40.42 -53.01 -23.08
CA ASN A 602 39.57 -53.96 -22.34
C ASN A 602 38.11 -53.49 -22.12
N PHE A 603 37.62 -52.58 -22.99
CA PHE A 603 36.26 -52.05 -22.89
C PHE A 603 35.54 -52.22 -24.24
N ASP A 604 34.57 -53.13 -24.28
CA ASP A 604 33.77 -53.38 -25.47
C ASP A 604 32.33 -52.88 -25.26
N LEU A 605 31.68 -52.53 -26.36
CA LEU A 605 30.29 -52.03 -26.38
C LEU A 605 29.42 -52.90 -27.29
N ILE A 606 28.25 -53.30 -26.83
CA ILE A 606 27.10 -53.66 -27.68
C ILE A 606 26.16 -52.47 -27.74
N PRO A 607 26.15 -51.71 -28.86
CA PRO A 607 25.24 -50.58 -29.01
C PRO A 607 23.79 -51.05 -29.15
N ARG A 608 22.83 -50.14 -28.96
CA ARG A 608 21.39 -50.48 -29.06
C ARG A 608 20.94 -51.07 -30.41
N GLY A 609 21.64 -50.74 -31.48
CA GLY A 609 21.24 -51.06 -32.83
C GLY A 609 20.14 -50.13 -33.39
N GLN A 610 19.40 -50.58 -34.40
CA GLN A 610 18.25 -49.84 -34.90
C GLN A 610 17.10 -49.85 -33.87
N VAL A 611 16.31 -48.78 -33.84
CA VAL A 611 15.16 -48.70 -32.90
C VAL A 611 14.08 -49.69 -33.38
N PRO A 612 13.78 -50.76 -32.62
CA PRO A 612 12.76 -51.68 -32.99
C PRO A 612 11.36 -51.18 -32.62
N PRO A 613 10.28 -51.64 -33.26
CA PRO A 613 8.91 -51.26 -32.88
C PRO A 613 8.47 -51.83 -31.54
N ASN A 614 9.05 -52.98 -31.11
CA ASN A 614 8.69 -53.77 -29.95
C ASN A 614 9.88 -54.11 -29.04
N PRO A 615 10.54 -53.11 -28.40
CA PRO A 615 11.74 -53.31 -27.57
C PRO A 615 11.52 -54.30 -26.41
N SER A 616 10.41 -54.17 -25.72
CA SER A 616 10.12 -55.02 -24.54
C SER A 616 9.97 -56.51 -24.89
N GLU A 617 9.33 -56.83 -26.02
CA GLU A 617 9.15 -58.21 -26.51
C GLU A 617 10.48 -58.84 -26.91
N LEU A 618 11.37 -58.05 -27.55
CA LEU A 618 12.71 -58.52 -27.90
C LEU A 618 13.54 -58.81 -26.63
N LEU A 619 13.42 -58.02 -25.58
CA LEU A 619 14.11 -58.24 -24.30
C LEU A 619 13.57 -59.48 -23.54
N MET A 620 12.30 -59.87 -23.81
CA MET A 620 11.72 -61.11 -23.26
C MET A 620 12.10 -62.38 -24.04
N SER A 621 12.78 -62.28 -25.16
CA SER A 621 13.16 -63.43 -25.96
C SER A 621 14.25 -64.26 -25.29
N GLU A 622 14.28 -65.59 -25.55
CA GLU A 622 15.31 -66.50 -25.09
C GLU A 622 16.71 -66.05 -25.49
N ARG A 623 16.85 -65.39 -26.61
CA ARG A 623 18.11 -64.84 -27.12
C ARG A 623 18.73 -63.79 -26.21
N PHE A 624 17.93 -63.05 -25.44
CA PHE A 624 18.49 -62.16 -24.41
C PHE A 624 19.18 -62.92 -23.31
N GLY A 625 18.61 -64.02 -22.82
CA GLY A 625 19.23 -64.92 -21.85
C GLY A 625 20.52 -65.55 -22.39
N GLU A 626 20.54 -65.97 -23.66
CA GLU A 626 21.76 -66.50 -24.36
C GLU A 626 22.86 -65.43 -24.40
N LEU A 627 22.49 -64.18 -24.80
CA LEU A 627 23.42 -63.06 -24.82
C LEU A 627 24.05 -62.80 -23.44
N ILE A 628 23.22 -62.76 -22.39
CA ILE A 628 23.71 -62.51 -21.00
C ILE A 628 24.64 -63.66 -20.57
N SER A 629 24.30 -64.91 -20.83
CA SER A 629 25.14 -66.08 -20.55
C SER A 629 26.47 -66.04 -21.28
N TRP A 630 26.44 -65.71 -22.58
CA TRP A 630 27.65 -65.54 -23.36
C TRP A 630 28.53 -64.41 -22.83
N ALA A 631 27.95 -63.22 -22.53
CA ALA A 631 28.65 -62.07 -21.99
C ALA A 631 29.27 -62.36 -20.63
N SER A 632 28.49 -62.98 -19.72
CA SER A 632 28.94 -63.36 -18.37
C SER A 632 30.11 -64.32 -18.38
N SER A 633 30.22 -65.24 -19.37
CA SER A 633 31.32 -66.19 -19.47
C SER A 633 32.60 -65.60 -20.06
N ARG A 634 32.51 -64.50 -20.81
CA ARG A 634 33.60 -63.95 -21.61
C ARG A 634 34.21 -62.68 -21.04
N TYR A 635 33.46 -61.91 -20.26
CA TYR A 635 33.90 -60.69 -19.62
C TYR A 635 33.96 -60.83 -18.10
N ASP A 636 34.84 -60.04 -17.48
CA ASP A 636 34.97 -60.01 -16.03
C ASP A 636 33.82 -59.22 -15.38
N LEU A 637 33.23 -58.30 -16.14
CA LEU A 637 32.05 -57.52 -15.74
C LEU A 637 31.24 -57.15 -16.99
N VAL A 638 29.93 -57.31 -16.89
CA VAL A 638 28.96 -56.86 -17.87
C VAL A 638 28.12 -55.76 -17.27
N LEU A 639 28.15 -54.58 -17.87
CA LEU A 639 27.31 -53.42 -17.49
C LEU A 639 26.13 -53.28 -18.46
N ILE A 640 24.94 -53.07 -17.93
CA ILE A 640 23.75 -52.87 -18.74
C ILE A 640 23.16 -51.49 -18.41
N ASP A 641 23.08 -50.63 -19.43
CA ASP A 641 22.36 -49.36 -19.35
C ASP A 641 20.92 -49.55 -19.79
N THR A 642 19.93 -49.24 -18.95
CA THR A 642 18.51 -49.48 -19.20
C THR A 642 17.73 -48.16 -19.19
N PRO A 643 16.56 -48.09 -19.86
CA PRO A 643 15.66 -46.94 -19.73
C PRO A 643 15.10 -46.82 -18.29
N PRO A 644 14.55 -45.63 -17.91
CA PRO A 644 14.01 -45.42 -16.58
C PRO A 644 12.78 -46.30 -16.31
N ILE A 645 12.72 -46.90 -15.09
CA ILE A 645 11.62 -47.82 -14.70
C ILE A 645 10.25 -47.09 -14.62
N LEU A 646 10.20 -45.80 -14.29
CA LEU A 646 8.93 -45.07 -14.27
C LEU A 646 8.39 -44.80 -15.68
N ALA A 647 9.23 -44.82 -16.71
CA ALA A 647 8.83 -44.55 -18.07
C ALA A 647 8.38 -45.82 -18.82
N VAL A 648 9.12 -46.94 -18.63
CA VAL A 648 8.88 -48.19 -19.35
C VAL A 648 9.27 -49.40 -18.52
N THR A 649 8.75 -50.59 -18.87
CA THR A 649 8.98 -51.86 -18.14
C THR A 649 10.27 -52.56 -18.53
N ASP A 650 10.99 -52.10 -19.53
CA ASP A 650 12.18 -52.75 -20.10
C ASP A 650 13.24 -53.05 -19.04
N ALA A 651 13.44 -52.13 -18.07
CA ALA A 651 14.39 -52.29 -16.97
C ALA A 651 14.00 -53.46 -16.01
N ALA A 652 12.69 -53.72 -15.83
CA ALA A 652 12.21 -54.85 -15.03
C ALA A 652 12.45 -56.19 -15.75
N ILE A 653 12.28 -56.22 -17.08
CA ILE A 653 12.56 -57.42 -17.87
C ILE A 653 14.04 -57.78 -17.80
N VAL A 654 14.91 -56.81 -18.05
CA VAL A 654 16.37 -56.96 -17.97
C VAL A 654 16.82 -57.38 -16.56
N GLY A 655 16.19 -56.83 -15.53
CA GLY A 655 16.51 -57.08 -14.10
C GLY A 655 16.41 -58.52 -13.71
N CYS A 656 15.57 -59.35 -14.35
CA CYS A 656 15.46 -60.78 -14.06
C CYS A 656 16.71 -61.60 -14.48
N HIS A 657 17.57 -61.05 -15.32
CA HIS A 657 18.76 -61.74 -15.83
C HIS A 657 20.07 -61.28 -15.21
N VAL A 658 20.03 -60.26 -14.33
CA VAL A 658 21.25 -59.65 -13.76
C VAL A 658 21.50 -60.03 -12.31
N GLY A 659 22.76 -60.05 -11.93
CA GLY A 659 23.15 -60.39 -10.56
C GLY A 659 23.01 -59.21 -9.57
N THR A 660 23.12 -57.96 -10.09
CA THR A 660 23.07 -56.77 -9.25
C THR A 660 22.35 -55.64 -10.00
N THR A 661 21.48 -54.92 -9.29
CA THR A 661 20.77 -53.76 -9.82
C THR A 661 21.04 -52.54 -8.96
N LEU A 662 21.47 -51.44 -9.55
CA LEU A 662 21.59 -50.11 -8.95
C LEU A 662 20.71 -49.11 -9.64
N MET A 663 20.21 -48.16 -8.89
CA MET A 663 19.35 -47.10 -9.40
C MET A 663 20.07 -45.75 -9.35
N VAL A 664 20.00 -44.99 -10.42
CA VAL A 664 20.50 -43.60 -10.47
C VAL A 664 19.36 -42.67 -10.18
N ALA A 665 19.55 -41.71 -9.27
CA ALA A 665 18.69 -40.56 -9.00
C ALA A 665 19.50 -39.28 -9.18
N ARG A 666 18.85 -38.18 -9.53
CA ARG A 666 19.53 -36.90 -9.72
C ARG A 666 19.20 -35.96 -8.58
N TYR A 667 20.23 -35.36 -7.99
CA TYR A 667 20.16 -34.35 -6.94
C TYR A 667 19.26 -33.19 -7.32
N ALA A 668 18.41 -32.74 -6.39
CA ALA A 668 17.45 -31.65 -6.52
C ALA A 668 16.44 -31.74 -7.68
N VAL A 669 16.38 -32.90 -8.37
CA VAL A 669 15.47 -33.18 -9.47
C VAL A 669 14.48 -34.27 -9.10
N ASN A 670 14.98 -35.43 -8.68
CA ASN A 670 14.10 -36.52 -8.28
C ASN A 670 13.59 -36.35 -6.86
N THR A 671 12.33 -36.63 -6.66
CA THR A 671 11.71 -36.66 -5.34
C THR A 671 11.90 -38.01 -4.66
N LEU A 672 11.88 -38.04 -3.33
CA LEU A 672 11.92 -39.27 -2.56
C LEU A 672 10.81 -40.24 -2.97
N LYS A 673 9.61 -39.72 -3.19
CA LYS A 673 8.46 -40.51 -3.62
C LYS A 673 8.66 -41.20 -4.97
N GLU A 674 9.34 -40.54 -5.93
CA GLU A 674 9.68 -41.16 -7.21
C GLU A 674 10.66 -42.31 -7.05
N VAL A 675 11.66 -42.18 -6.16
CA VAL A 675 12.62 -43.22 -5.84
C VAL A 675 11.91 -44.41 -5.20
N GLU A 676 11.10 -44.21 -4.15
CA GLU A 676 10.30 -45.25 -3.48
C GLU A 676 9.36 -45.97 -4.46
N THR A 677 8.68 -45.21 -5.33
CA THR A 677 7.80 -45.78 -6.36
C THR A 677 8.60 -46.67 -7.33
N SER A 678 9.82 -46.22 -7.69
CA SER A 678 10.70 -46.97 -8.59
C SER A 678 11.18 -48.29 -7.93
N LEU A 679 11.58 -48.22 -6.65
CA LEU A 679 11.98 -49.39 -5.87
C LEU A 679 10.81 -50.39 -5.73
N SER A 680 9.62 -49.90 -5.42
CA SER A 680 8.42 -50.72 -5.32
C SER A 680 8.09 -51.45 -6.63
N ARG A 681 8.29 -50.81 -7.79
CA ARG A 681 8.10 -51.45 -9.11
C ARG A 681 9.09 -52.58 -9.36
N PHE A 682 10.34 -52.45 -8.95
CA PHE A 682 11.32 -53.52 -9.06
C PHE A 682 10.98 -54.67 -8.09
N ASP A 683 10.63 -54.36 -6.86
CA ASP A 683 10.24 -55.35 -5.84
C ASP A 683 9.03 -56.21 -6.26
N GLN A 684 8.00 -55.55 -6.89
CA GLN A 684 6.85 -56.25 -7.48
C GLN A 684 7.24 -57.28 -8.55
N ASN A 685 8.38 -57.08 -9.22
CA ASN A 685 8.92 -58.03 -10.20
C ASN A 685 9.99 -58.97 -9.61
N GLY A 686 10.12 -59.00 -8.29
CA GLY A 686 11.10 -59.86 -7.58
C GLY A 686 12.56 -59.43 -7.73
N ILE A 687 12.81 -58.17 -8.17
CA ILE A 687 14.16 -57.64 -8.39
C ILE A 687 14.54 -56.77 -7.23
N GLN A 688 15.58 -57.17 -6.54
CA GLN A 688 16.12 -56.39 -5.44
C GLN A 688 17.12 -55.34 -5.93
N VAL A 689 16.76 -54.05 -5.84
CA VAL A 689 17.69 -52.95 -6.07
C VAL A 689 18.59 -52.81 -4.84
N LYS A 690 19.90 -52.96 -5.01
CA LYS A 690 20.88 -52.94 -3.90
C LYS A 690 21.06 -51.54 -3.30
N GLY A 691 20.84 -50.50 -4.09
CA GLY A 691 20.89 -49.14 -3.61
C GLY A 691 20.82 -48.10 -4.71
N VAL A 692 20.98 -46.83 -4.32
CA VAL A 692 20.83 -45.66 -5.19
C VAL A 692 22.19 -44.97 -5.35
N ILE A 693 22.43 -44.45 -6.56
CA ILE A 693 23.55 -43.56 -6.88
C ILE A 693 22.94 -42.15 -7.03
N LEU A 694 23.32 -41.21 -6.18
CA LEU A 694 22.88 -39.83 -6.28
C LEU A 694 23.83 -39.05 -7.16
N ASN A 695 23.37 -38.67 -8.36
CA ASN A 695 24.18 -38.04 -9.41
C ASN A 695 23.96 -36.55 -9.50
N SER A 696 24.96 -35.83 -10.01
CA SER A 696 24.95 -34.39 -10.26
C SER A 696 24.74 -33.54 -9.00
N ILE A 697 25.39 -33.89 -7.93
CA ILE A 697 25.37 -33.10 -6.69
C ILE A 697 26.18 -31.84 -6.93
N PHE A 698 25.57 -30.67 -6.69
CA PHE A 698 26.26 -29.39 -6.73
C PHE A 698 26.32 -28.77 -5.32
N ARG A 699 27.45 -28.11 -5.01
CA ARG A 699 27.62 -27.41 -3.74
C ARG A 699 26.70 -26.19 -3.72
N ARG A 700 25.77 -26.15 -2.79
CA ARG A 700 25.05 -24.91 -2.43
C ARG A 700 25.90 -24.10 -1.46
N ALA A 701 25.83 -22.78 -1.58
CA ALA A 701 26.64 -21.85 -0.77
C ALA A 701 26.36 -21.90 0.74
N THR A 702 25.31 -22.61 1.17
CA THR A 702 24.81 -22.62 2.54
C THR A 702 25.00 -23.96 3.30
N GLY A 703 25.58 -24.97 2.66
CA GLY A 703 25.74 -26.30 3.27
C GLY A 703 27.08 -26.48 3.99
N TYR A 704 27.47 -25.60 4.90
CA TYR A 704 28.78 -25.71 5.60
C TYR A 704 28.80 -26.69 6.77
N GLN A 705 27.68 -27.32 7.16
CA GLN A 705 27.64 -28.19 8.35
C GLN A 705 27.42 -29.67 8.09
N ASP A 706 27.02 -30.14 6.88
CA ASP A 706 26.56 -31.52 6.68
C ASP A 706 27.54 -32.45 5.92
N TYR A 707 28.69 -31.98 5.44
CA TYR A 707 29.64 -32.85 4.76
C TYR A 707 31.01 -32.86 5.43
N GLY A 708 31.11 -33.59 6.52
CA GLY A 708 32.36 -33.98 7.14
C GLY A 708 33.08 -35.12 6.41
N TYR A 709 33.01 -35.23 5.07
CA TYR A 709 33.76 -36.23 4.32
C TYR A 709 34.50 -35.64 3.14
N TYR A 710 35.85 -35.60 3.27
CA TYR A 710 36.89 -35.44 2.24
C TYR A 710 37.09 -34.05 1.65
N GLU A 711 37.69 -33.18 2.41
CA GLU A 711 38.60 -32.15 1.90
C GLU A 711 40.02 -32.75 1.94
N TYR A 712 40.39 -33.52 0.91
CA TYR A 712 41.77 -33.72 0.54
C TYR A 712 42.04 -32.91 -0.73
N GLU A 713 42.47 -31.68 -0.51
CA GLU A 713 43.07 -30.85 -1.53
C GLU A 713 44.48 -31.38 -1.81
N TYR A 714 44.62 -32.20 -2.84
CA TYR A 714 45.95 -32.46 -3.40
C TYR A 714 46.40 -31.20 -4.10
N GLN A 715 47.12 -30.32 -3.40
CA GLN A 715 48.01 -29.34 -4.05
C GLN A 715 49.07 -30.14 -4.80
N SER A 716 48.91 -30.24 -6.10
CA SER A 716 50.03 -30.66 -6.97
C SER A 716 51.01 -29.50 -7.04
N ASP A 717 52.13 -29.62 -6.32
CA ASP A 717 53.31 -28.85 -6.58
C ASP A 717 53.76 -29.07 -8.04
N SER A 718 53.37 -28.18 -8.92
CA SER A 718 53.97 -28.06 -10.23
C SER A 718 55.16 -27.11 -10.13
N LYS A 719 56.35 -27.69 -10.11
CA LYS A 719 57.58 -27.01 -10.53
C LYS A 719 57.57 -26.77 -12.04
#